data_2c313d1e5a30a087169bc56eb8d544a3
#
_entry.id   2c313d1e5a30a087169bc56eb8d544a3
#
_cell.length_a   1.000
_cell.length_b   1.000
_cell.length_c   1.000
_cell.angle_alpha   90.00
_cell.angle_beta   90.00
_cell.angle_gamma   90.00
#
_symmetry.space_group_name_H-M   'P 1'
#
loop_
_entity.id
_entity.type
_entity.pdbx_description
1 polymer ?
#
loop_
_entity_poly.entity_id
_entity_poly.type
_entity_poly.pdbx_seq_one_letter_code
_entity_poly.pdbx_strand_id
1 'polypeptide(L)'
;MKELEKNYNPADIEARLYQKWLDSKYFHADAERGRREGKKPFTIVMPPPNITGQLHMGHALDNTMQDILIRYKRMQGYEALWQPGTDHAAIATEVKVIDKLKSQGIDKHDLGREGFLEKAWEWKEEYGSRIVNQLHKLGSSADWDRERFTMDEGCSDAVLEVFTKLYEKGYIYKGSRIINWCPVCQTSISDAEVEHEEQDGFFWHINYPIVGEEGRFVEIATTRPETLLGDTAVAVNPEDERYKDLVGKMLKLPLTDREIPVVADEYVDKEFGTGCVKITPAHDPNDFEVGKRHNLPEICIMNDDATISAPGKYFGMDRYEARKAMVEDLQEQGLLVKVVPHSHNVGTHDRCGTTVEPMVKPQWFVRMDEMAKPAVEAIKSGRLKFVPESFGKTYLHWLEGIRDWCISRQLWWGHRIQAYYCDECGEMVVAKTMPEKCPKCGCVHMTQDEDTLDTWFSSALWPFSTLGWPKSTPEYEYFYPTDVLVTGYDIIFFWVIRMVFSGLEQTGKEPFNTVLIHGLVRDSQGRKMSKSLGNGIDPLEVIDKYGADALRMTLMTGNAPGNDMRFYWERVEASRNFANKVWNASRFIMMNVEKAPESQAALSDLTMADRWILSKVNTLAKDVTENMDKYELGIALQKVYDFIWEEFCDWYIEMVKPRLYSDEDTTKAAAIWTLKTVLIQSLKLLHPYMPFITEEIFCNLQEEEPSIMISSWPVYKEEWNFASEENAVETIKEAVRGIRNVRTSMNVPPSKKAKVYVVSEDESLLGIFEHSKVFFATLGYASEVCLQKDKTGIADDAVSAVIPKAAIYMPFAELVDIDKEIERLQKEEERLTKELARVNGMLGNEKFVSRAPEAKIAEEKAKLEKYTQMMDQVKERLAQLSK
;
A
#
# COMPACT_ATOMS: atom_id res chain seq x y z
N MET A 1 38.26 2.87 12.81
CA MET A 1 37.61 2.67 11.49
C MET A 1 37.94 1.30 10.94
N LYS A 2 37.00 0.55 10.39
CA LYS A 2 37.25 -0.69 9.65
C LYS A 2 37.07 -0.44 8.18
N GLU A 3 37.95 -0.98 7.33
CA GLU A 3 37.83 -0.88 5.88
C GLU A 3 36.56 -1.62 5.41
N LEU A 4 35.74 -0.98 4.55
CA LEU A 4 34.61 -1.62 3.93
C LEU A 4 35.06 -2.61 2.84
N GLU A 5 34.36 -3.73 2.75
CA GLU A 5 34.55 -4.71 1.67
C GLU A 5 34.42 -4.06 0.28
N LYS A 6 35.10 -4.65 -0.70
CA LYS A 6 35.13 -4.10 -2.08
C LYS A 6 33.73 -3.97 -2.68
N ASN A 7 32.89 -4.96 -2.45
CA ASN A 7 31.53 -5.02 -2.98
C ASN A 7 30.51 -5.04 -1.84
N TYR A 8 29.42 -4.34 -1.99
CA TYR A 8 28.28 -4.42 -1.09
C TYR A 8 27.56 -5.75 -1.28
N ASN A 9 27.43 -6.55 -0.21
CA ASN A 9 26.66 -7.78 -0.18
C ASN A 9 25.66 -7.76 0.98
N PRO A 10 24.35 -7.51 0.72
CA PRO A 10 23.33 -7.47 1.76
C PRO A 10 23.26 -8.74 2.61
N ALA A 11 23.43 -9.91 2.00
CA ALA A 11 23.32 -11.20 2.71
C ALA A 11 24.30 -11.36 3.88
N ASP A 12 25.51 -10.76 3.79
CA ASP A 12 26.53 -10.83 4.84
C ASP A 12 26.27 -9.83 5.98
N ILE A 13 25.43 -8.84 5.73
CA ILE A 13 25.28 -7.65 6.59
C ILE A 13 23.93 -7.68 7.33
N GLU A 14 22.83 -7.96 6.63
CA GLU A 14 21.48 -7.73 7.15
C GLU A 14 21.17 -8.57 8.38
N ALA A 15 21.40 -9.87 8.35
CA ALA A 15 21.11 -10.76 9.48
C ALA A 15 21.94 -10.40 10.73
N ARG A 16 23.22 -10.08 10.54
CA ARG A 16 24.14 -9.69 11.63
C ARG A 16 23.73 -8.37 12.28
N LEU A 17 23.37 -7.37 11.47
CA LEU A 17 22.95 -6.06 11.99
C LEU A 17 21.60 -6.16 12.69
N TYR A 18 20.66 -6.91 12.13
CA TYR A 18 19.36 -7.09 12.77
C TYR A 18 19.47 -7.75 14.13
N GLN A 19 20.31 -8.79 14.25
CA GLN A 19 20.58 -9.43 15.54
C GLN A 19 21.24 -8.46 16.52
N LYS A 20 22.23 -7.65 16.08
CA LYS A 20 22.84 -6.59 16.90
C LYS A 20 21.78 -5.63 17.46
N TRP A 21 20.82 -5.19 16.64
CA TRP A 21 19.77 -4.27 17.08
C TRP A 21 18.85 -4.91 18.12
N LEU A 22 18.48 -6.19 17.92
CA LEU A 22 17.68 -6.94 18.90
C LEU A 22 18.41 -7.09 20.24
N ASP A 23 19.67 -7.54 20.21
CA ASP A 23 20.48 -7.75 21.41
C ASP A 23 20.72 -6.44 22.18
N SER A 24 20.86 -5.33 21.45
CA SER A 24 21.04 -4.00 22.02
C SER A 24 19.73 -3.33 22.48
N LYS A 25 18.58 -3.96 22.25
CA LYS A 25 17.25 -3.44 22.62
C LYS A 25 16.95 -2.05 22.03
N TYR A 26 17.47 -1.74 20.84
CA TYR A 26 17.25 -0.43 20.22
C TYR A 26 15.80 -0.21 19.77
N PHE A 27 15.02 -1.27 19.61
CA PHE A 27 13.61 -1.21 19.26
C PHE A 27 12.68 -0.99 20.46
N HIS A 28 13.20 -1.26 21.68
CA HIS A 28 12.37 -1.26 22.88
C HIS A 28 12.05 0.15 23.36
N ALA A 29 10.75 0.43 23.49
CA ALA A 29 10.21 1.66 24.06
C ALA A 29 9.79 1.45 25.53
N ASP A 30 10.13 2.40 26.39
CA ASP A 30 9.92 2.31 27.82
C ASP A 30 9.21 3.58 28.35
N ALA A 31 7.99 3.40 28.84
CA ALA A 31 7.17 4.48 29.37
C ALA A 31 7.79 5.20 30.59
N GLU A 32 8.48 4.46 31.46
CA GLU A 32 9.12 5.05 32.63
C GLU A 32 10.37 5.85 32.25
N ARG A 33 11.18 5.30 31.32
CA ARG A 33 12.32 6.02 30.74
C ARG A 33 11.87 7.30 30.07
N GLY A 34 10.82 7.22 29.23
CA GLY A 34 10.28 8.37 28.53
C GLY A 34 9.84 9.48 29.46
N ARG A 35 9.11 9.15 30.54
CA ARG A 35 8.68 10.13 31.57
C ARG A 35 9.88 10.72 32.32
N ARG A 36 10.83 9.88 32.74
CA ARG A 36 12.02 10.32 33.48
C ARG A 36 12.89 11.26 32.65
N GLU A 37 13.05 11.00 31.37
CA GLU A 37 13.87 11.79 30.46
C GLU A 37 13.10 12.93 29.78
N GLY A 38 11.82 13.08 30.07
CA GLY A 38 10.96 14.13 29.49
C GLY A 38 10.76 13.97 27.97
N LYS A 39 10.90 12.76 27.43
CA LYS A 39 10.63 12.47 26.02
C LYS A 39 9.15 12.48 25.73
N LYS A 40 8.81 12.89 24.52
CA LYS A 40 7.45 12.76 24.00
C LYS A 40 7.25 11.33 23.46
N PRO A 41 6.09 10.70 23.73
CA PRO A 41 5.76 9.45 23.07
C PRO A 41 5.48 9.67 21.58
N PHE A 42 5.79 8.66 20.78
CA PHE A 42 5.27 8.52 19.41
C PHE A 42 4.94 7.05 19.19
N THR A 43 3.67 6.76 18.92
CA THR A 43 3.17 5.39 18.92
C THR A 43 2.50 5.04 17.60
N ILE A 44 2.89 3.92 17.02
CA ILE A 44 2.19 3.26 15.93
C ILE A 44 1.82 1.86 16.37
N VAL A 45 0.56 1.46 16.21
CA VAL A 45 0.17 0.05 16.30
C VAL A 45 0.25 -0.57 14.91
N MET A 46 0.99 -1.66 14.80
CA MET A 46 1.09 -2.40 13.54
C MET A 46 -0.27 -2.99 13.20
N PRO A 47 -0.81 -2.82 11.97
CA PRO A 47 -1.93 -3.63 11.51
C PRO A 47 -1.58 -5.12 11.70
N PRO A 48 -2.25 -5.85 12.61
CA PRO A 48 -1.82 -7.19 12.92
C PRO A 48 -2.08 -8.13 11.74
N PRO A 49 -1.03 -8.72 11.12
CA PRO A 49 -1.24 -9.63 10.01
C PRO A 49 -2.04 -10.86 10.43
N ASN A 50 -2.94 -11.29 9.55
CA ASN A 50 -3.70 -12.52 9.71
C ASN A 50 -2.79 -13.75 9.64
N ILE A 51 -2.91 -14.69 10.58
CA ILE A 51 -2.13 -15.93 10.59
C ILE A 51 -2.57 -16.95 9.51
N THR A 52 -3.01 -16.46 8.34
CA THR A 52 -3.55 -17.27 7.23
C THR A 52 -2.50 -17.69 6.21
N GLY A 53 -1.28 -17.20 6.34
CA GLY A 53 -0.19 -17.53 5.42
C GLY A 53 0.97 -16.55 5.46
N GLN A 54 1.73 -16.52 4.38
CA GLN A 54 2.87 -15.61 4.21
C GLN A 54 2.43 -14.17 3.95
N LEU A 55 3.26 -13.22 4.36
CA LEU A 55 3.13 -11.83 3.98
C LEU A 55 3.31 -11.65 2.46
N HIS A 56 2.61 -10.70 1.91
CA HIS A 56 2.71 -10.31 0.50
C HIS A 56 3.25 -8.87 0.37
N MET A 57 3.42 -8.41 -0.87
CA MET A 57 4.03 -7.10 -1.16
C MET A 57 3.27 -5.92 -0.53
N GLY A 58 1.94 -6.01 -0.37
CA GLY A 58 1.15 -5.00 0.35
C GLY A 58 1.55 -4.86 1.82
N HIS A 59 1.81 -5.97 2.50
CA HIS A 59 2.33 -5.93 3.88
C HIS A 59 3.75 -5.35 3.94
N ALA A 60 4.60 -5.63 2.94
CA ALA A 60 5.92 -5.05 2.87
C ALA A 60 5.86 -3.52 2.71
N LEU A 61 4.94 -3.00 1.89
CA LEU A 61 4.69 -1.57 1.75
C LEU A 61 4.22 -0.95 3.07
N ASP A 62 3.15 -1.50 3.65
CA ASP A 62 2.55 -1.02 4.90
C ASP A 62 3.58 -0.96 6.04
N ASN A 63 4.32 -2.05 6.26
CA ASN A 63 5.33 -2.11 7.31
C ASN A 63 6.54 -1.20 7.02
N THR A 64 6.95 -1.04 5.76
CA THR A 64 8.03 -0.11 5.40
C THR A 64 7.67 1.32 5.73
N MET A 65 6.44 1.76 5.44
CA MET A 65 5.98 3.12 5.78
C MET A 65 5.99 3.37 7.29
N GLN A 66 5.50 2.42 8.07
CA GLN A 66 5.50 2.50 9.53
C GLN A 66 6.92 2.57 10.08
N ASP A 67 7.82 1.69 9.62
CA ASP A 67 9.20 1.64 10.08
C ASP A 67 9.96 2.93 9.78
N ILE A 68 9.73 3.53 8.62
CA ILE A 68 10.30 4.83 8.26
C ILE A 68 9.91 5.90 9.28
N LEU A 69 8.63 5.99 9.62
CA LEU A 69 8.14 6.96 10.60
C LEU A 69 8.71 6.71 12.00
N ILE A 70 8.76 5.46 12.42
CA ILE A 70 9.30 5.06 13.74
C ILE A 70 10.79 5.38 13.84
N ARG A 71 11.60 5.05 12.81
CA ARG A 71 13.03 5.37 12.78
C ARG A 71 13.27 6.88 12.79
N TYR A 72 12.50 7.61 11.98
CA TYR A 72 12.54 9.06 11.94
C TYR A 72 12.27 9.69 13.32
N LYS A 73 11.16 9.29 13.96
CA LYS A 73 10.78 9.84 15.28
C LYS A 73 11.74 9.40 16.39
N ARG A 74 12.29 8.19 16.33
CA ARG A 74 13.33 7.74 17.26
C ARG A 74 14.58 8.61 17.16
N MET A 75 15.05 8.91 15.95
CA MET A 75 16.18 9.81 15.73
C MET A 75 15.89 11.26 16.13
N GLN A 76 14.63 11.70 16.12
CA GLN A 76 14.20 12.99 16.67
C GLN A 76 14.14 13.04 18.22
N GLY A 77 14.45 11.93 18.89
CA GLY A 77 14.48 11.84 20.35
C GLY A 77 13.15 11.52 21.01
N TYR A 78 12.14 11.11 20.25
CA TYR A 78 10.89 10.60 20.83
C TYR A 78 11.12 9.23 21.49
N GLU A 79 10.29 8.91 22.49
CA GLU A 79 10.10 7.55 22.94
C GLU A 79 9.16 6.86 21.94
N ALA A 80 9.74 6.24 20.91
CA ALA A 80 9.00 5.74 19.76
C ALA A 80 8.62 4.27 19.96
N LEU A 81 7.32 3.97 20.08
CA LEU A 81 6.78 2.62 20.18
C LEU A 81 6.15 2.22 18.85
N TRP A 82 6.68 1.17 18.25
CA TRP A 82 5.98 0.43 17.21
C TRP A 82 5.49 -0.89 17.79
N GLN A 83 4.19 -0.97 18.09
CA GLN A 83 3.57 -2.11 18.76
C GLN A 83 3.26 -3.22 17.74
N PRO A 84 3.98 -4.36 17.76
CA PRO A 84 3.72 -5.47 16.85
C PRO A 84 2.69 -6.46 17.38
N GLY A 85 2.20 -7.30 16.47
CA GLY A 85 1.38 -8.46 16.81
C GLY A 85 0.74 -9.08 15.59
N THR A 86 -0.10 -10.11 15.83
CA THR A 86 -0.82 -10.87 14.81
C THR A 86 -2.29 -11.02 15.16
N ASP A 87 -3.13 -11.20 14.13
CA ASP A 87 -4.57 -11.40 14.27
C ASP A 87 -4.94 -12.88 14.07
N HIS A 88 -5.84 -13.39 14.91
CA HIS A 88 -6.35 -14.76 14.82
C HIS A 88 -7.21 -15.00 13.57
N ALA A 89 -7.77 -13.94 12.97
CA ALA A 89 -8.48 -13.94 11.69
C ALA A 89 -9.59 -15.02 11.58
N ALA A 90 -10.38 -15.15 12.63
CA ALA A 90 -11.51 -16.08 12.79
C ALA A 90 -11.84 -16.98 11.58
N ILE A 91 -12.73 -16.56 10.67
CA ILE A 91 -13.18 -17.34 9.50
C ILE A 91 -11.99 -17.79 8.63
N ALA A 92 -11.09 -16.85 8.30
CA ALA A 92 -10.02 -17.10 7.35
C ALA A 92 -9.04 -18.17 7.86
N THR A 93 -8.74 -18.17 9.16
CA THR A 93 -7.88 -19.19 9.80
C THR A 93 -8.60 -20.51 9.93
N GLU A 94 -9.87 -20.51 10.37
CA GLU A 94 -10.66 -21.74 10.50
C GLU A 94 -10.75 -22.49 9.16
N VAL A 95 -11.03 -21.79 8.05
CA VAL A 95 -11.02 -22.37 6.70
C VAL A 95 -9.68 -23.01 6.36
N LYS A 96 -8.56 -22.36 6.68
CA LYS A 96 -7.22 -22.90 6.40
C LYS A 96 -6.88 -24.13 7.22
N VAL A 97 -7.29 -24.15 8.49
CA VAL A 97 -7.12 -25.32 9.35
C VAL A 97 -7.98 -26.48 8.85
N ILE A 98 -9.24 -26.23 8.48
CA ILE A 98 -10.13 -27.24 7.87
C ILE A 98 -9.54 -27.80 6.58
N ASP A 99 -9.03 -26.95 5.68
CA ASP A 99 -8.39 -27.39 4.42
C ASP A 99 -7.18 -28.30 4.71
N LYS A 100 -6.35 -27.93 5.69
CA LYS A 100 -5.21 -28.76 6.13
C LYS A 100 -5.66 -30.12 6.67
N LEU A 101 -6.67 -30.13 7.52
CA LEU A 101 -7.24 -31.37 8.07
C LEU A 101 -7.86 -32.26 6.97
N LYS A 102 -8.64 -31.69 6.06
CA LYS A 102 -9.22 -32.41 4.91
C LYS A 102 -8.14 -33.04 4.03
N SER A 103 -7.02 -32.36 3.82
CA SER A 103 -5.88 -32.91 3.07
C SER A 103 -5.25 -34.14 3.76
N GLN A 104 -5.48 -34.29 5.05
CA GLN A 104 -5.06 -35.43 5.88
C GLN A 104 -6.17 -36.49 6.05
N GLY A 105 -7.34 -36.26 5.43
CA GLY A 105 -8.50 -37.16 5.55
C GLY A 105 -9.26 -37.06 6.88
N ILE A 106 -9.13 -35.93 7.60
CA ILE A 106 -9.75 -35.69 8.91
C ILE A 106 -10.88 -34.65 8.72
N ASP A 107 -12.08 -34.99 9.22
CA ASP A 107 -13.17 -34.02 9.36
C ASP A 107 -13.07 -33.29 10.72
N LYS A 108 -13.37 -31.98 10.72
CA LYS A 108 -13.30 -31.19 11.96
C LYS A 108 -14.27 -31.71 13.03
N HIS A 109 -15.43 -32.25 12.63
CA HIS A 109 -16.43 -32.79 13.57
C HIS A 109 -15.99 -34.08 14.26
N ASP A 110 -15.11 -34.86 13.62
CA ASP A 110 -14.52 -36.04 14.22
C ASP A 110 -13.62 -35.72 15.42
N LEU A 111 -12.98 -34.52 15.36
CA LEU A 111 -12.11 -34.03 16.44
C LEU A 111 -12.90 -33.41 17.61
N GLY A 112 -14.13 -32.97 17.36
CA GLY A 112 -14.86 -32.12 18.29
C GLY A 112 -14.21 -30.73 18.44
N ARG A 113 -14.87 -29.86 19.23
CA ARG A 113 -14.41 -28.47 19.40
C ARG A 113 -13.00 -28.36 20.00
N GLU A 114 -12.74 -29.10 21.07
CA GLU A 114 -11.45 -29.07 21.78
C GLU A 114 -10.31 -29.55 20.90
N GLY A 115 -10.44 -30.68 20.22
CA GLY A 115 -9.42 -31.22 19.33
C GLY A 115 -9.17 -30.34 18.12
N PHE A 116 -10.21 -29.66 17.59
CA PHE A 116 -10.06 -28.69 16.53
C PHE A 116 -9.27 -27.45 16.99
N LEU A 117 -9.58 -26.93 18.19
CA LEU A 117 -8.89 -25.78 18.76
C LEU A 117 -7.40 -26.07 18.99
N GLU A 118 -7.01 -27.28 19.43
CA GLU A 118 -5.62 -27.69 19.52
C GLU A 118 -4.91 -27.54 18.16
N LYS A 119 -5.55 -27.98 17.07
CA LYS A 119 -5.01 -27.85 15.70
C LYS A 119 -4.93 -26.39 15.23
N ALA A 120 -5.87 -25.55 15.63
CA ALA A 120 -5.83 -24.11 15.32
C ALA A 120 -4.71 -23.39 16.08
N TRP A 121 -4.43 -23.77 17.34
CA TRP A 121 -3.29 -23.25 18.08
C TRP A 121 -1.94 -23.73 17.50
N GLU A 122 -1.81 -24.99 17.06
CA GLU A 122 -0.64 -25.48 16.33
C GLU A 122 -0.40 -24.66 15.06
N TRP A 123 -1.46 -24.34 14.33
CA TRP A 123 -1.41 -23.47 13.15
C TRP A 123 -0.90 -22.07 13.49
N LYS A 124 -1.41 -21.48 14.58
CA LYS A 124 -0.97 -20.14 15.07
C LYS A 124 0.53 -20.12 15.36
N GLU A 125 1.06 -21.13 16.03
CA GLU A 125 2.48 -21.20 16.34
C GLU A 125 3.35 -21.28 15.06
N GLU A 126 2.93 -22.10 14.10
CA GLU A 126 3.64 -22.25 12.82
C GLU A 126 3.66 -20.95 12.00
N TYR A 127 2.50 -20.35 11.77
CA TYR A 127 2.37 -19.20 10.86
C TYR A 127 2.67 -17.86 11.54
N GLY A 128 2.39 -17.70 12.81
CA GLY A 128 2.76 -16.51 13.57
C GLY A 128 4.28 -16.31 13.58
N SER A 129 5.04 -17.36 13.92
CA SER A 129 6.50 -17.31 13.89
C SER A 129 7.07 -17.01 12.50
N ARG A 130 6.43 -17.53 11.45
CA ARG A 130 6.85 -17.29 10.06
C ARG A 130 6.66 -15.83 9.66
N ILE A 131 5.54 -15.23 10.02
CA ILE A 131 5.24 -13.80 9.77
C ILE A 131 6.27 -12.91 10.45
N VAL A 132 6.56 -13.15 11.74
CA VAL A 132 7.58 -12.39 12.49
C VAL A 132 8.95 -12.50 11.82
N ASN A 133 9.37 -13.69 11.40
CA ASN A 133 10.63 -13.88 10.68
C ASN A 133 10.70 -13.13 9.35
N GLN A 134 9.57 -13.03 8.62
CA GLN A 134 9.50 -12.23 7.40
C GLN A 134 9.67 -10.74 7.68
N LEU A 135 9.07 -10.23 8.75
CA LEU A 135 9.22 -8.83 9.19
C LEU A 135 10.66 -8.53 9.67
N HIS A 136 11.31 -9.48 10.35
CA HIS A 136 12.73 -9.37 10.71
C HIS A 136 13.61 -9.22 9.46
N LYS A 137 13.39 -10.04 8.43
CA LYS A 137 14.12 -9.95 7.16
C LYS A 137 13.87 -8.63 6.42
N LEU A 138 12.67 -8.06 6.52
CA LEU A 138 12.37 -6.73 5.97
C LEU A 138 13.07 -5.59 6.72
N GLY A 139 13.62 -5.87 7.90
CA GLY A 139 14.29 -4.89 8.74
C GLY A 139 13.34 -4.08 9.63
N SER A 140 12.16 -4.59 9.90
CA SER A 140 11.14 -3.91 10.73
C SER A 140 11.63 -3.71 12.15
N SER A 141 11.69 -2.46 12.62
CA SER A 141 12.18 -2.09 13.96
C SER A 141 11.06 -1.99 15.00
N ALA A 142 10.14 -2.98 14.98
CA ALA A 142 9.07 -3.06 15.97
C ALA A 142 9.60 -3.55 17.33
N ASP A 143 8.89 -3.19 18.40
CA ASP A 143 9.21 -3.63 19.75
C ASP A 143 8.78 -5.08 19.98
N TRP A 144 9.60 -6.03 19.54
CA TRP A 144 9.29 -7.47 19.59
C TRP A 144 9.19 -8.02 21.02
N ASP A 145 9.70 -7.31 22.03
CA ASP A 145 9.49 -7.68 23.43
C ASP A 145 8.03 -7.48 23.86
N ARG A 146 7.26 -6.72 23.07
CA ARG A 146 5.83 -6.42 23.29
C ARG A 146 4.93 -7.07 22.26
N GLU A 147 5.39 -8.10 21.56
CA GLU A 147 4.56 -8.80 20.58
C GLU A 147 3.25 -9.28 21.21
N ARG A 148 2.13 -9.00 20.55
CA ARG A 148 0.79 -9.36 21.02
C ARG A 148 0.07 -10.24 19.99
N PHE A 149 -0.93 -10.93 20.48
CA PHE A 149 -1.87 -11.72 19.67
C PHE A 149 -3.29 -11.38 20.07
N THR A 150 -4.19 -11.18 19.11
CA THR A 150 -5.57 -10.76 19.40
C THR A 150 -6.36 -11.70 20.33
N MET A 151 -5.92 -12.94 20.50
CA MET A 151 -6.47 -13.91 21.46
C MET A 151 -5.55 -14.19 22.64
N ASP A 152 -4.52 -13.37 22.90
CA ASP A 152 -3.76 -13.50 24.14
C ASP A 152 -4.62 -13.10 25.36
N GLU A 153 -4.14 -13.43 26.55
CA GLU A 153 -4.90 -13.23 27.80
C GLU A 153 -5.34 -11.76 27.98
N GLY A 154 -4.44 -10.79 27.79
CA GLY A 154 -4.74 -9.38 27.98
C GLY A 154 -5.70 -8.83 26.94
N CYS A 155 -5.55 -9.21 25.66
CA CYS A 155 -6.49 -8.83 24.62
C CYS A 155 -7.86 -9.51 24.82
N SER A 156 -7.89 -10.74 25.30
CA SER A 156 -9.14 -11.42 25.65
C SER A 156 -9.85 -10.76 26.84
N ASP A 157 -9.11 -10.35 27.87
CA ASP A 157 -9.69 -9.55 29.00
C ASP A 157 -10.38 -8.27 28.50
N ALA A 158 -9.76 -7.58 27.52
CA ALA A 158 -10.34 -6.39 26.92
C ALA A 158 -11.65 -6.70 26.17
N VAL A 159 -11.67 -7.83 25.41
CA VAL A 159 -12.88 -8.28 24.71
C VAL A 159 -14.01 -8.58 25.69
N LEU A 160 -13.73 -9.26 26.78
CA LEU A 160 -14.71 -9.58 27.84
C LEU A 160 -15.28 -8.31 28.47
N GLU A 161 -14.42 -7.34 28.77
CA GLU A 161 -14.81 -6.06 29.33
C GLU A 161 -15.75 -5.30 28.40
N VAL A 162 -15.35 -5.19 27.10
CA VAL A 162 -16.12 -4.43 26.10
C VAL A 162 -17.47 -5.10 25.83
N PHE A 163 -17.51 -6.42 25.65
CA PHE A 163 -18.75 -7.13 25.39
C PHE A 163 -19.75 -6.95 26.53
N THR A 164 -19.30 -7.16 27.77
CA THR A 164 -20.16 -7.02 28.97
C THR A 164 -20.67 -5.61 29.12
N LYS A 165 -19.78 -4.60 29.01
CA LYS A 165 -20.14 -3.19 29.10
C LYS A 165 -21.16 -2.73 28.06
N LEU A 166 -20.95 -3.12 26.79
CA LEU A 166 -21.86 -2.76 25.71
C LEU A 166 -23.23 -3.46 25.87
N TYR A 167 -23.26 -4.68 26.40
CA TYR A 167 -24.49 -5.38 26.71
C TYR A 167 -25.25 -4.68 27.85
N GLU A 168 -24.59 -4.33 28.95
CA GLU A 168 -25.18 -3.59 30.08
C GLU A 168 -25.77 -2.23 29.66
N LYS A 169 -25.11 -1.54 28.70
CA LYS A 169 -25.62 -0.31 28.10
C LYS A 169 -26.76 -0.53 27.10
N GLY A 170 -27.07 -1.79 26.74
CA GLY A 170 -28.10 -2.12 25.76
C GLY A 170 -27.68 -1.90 24.32
N TYR A 171 -26.38 -1.69 24.05
CA TYR A 171 -25.85 -1.59 22.71
C TYR A 171 -25.66 -2.96 22.06
N ILE A 172 -25.29 -3.97 22.82
CA ILE A 172 -25.30 -5.36 22.35
C ILE A 172 -26.65 -6.02 22.68
N TYR A 173 -27.21 -6.70 21.70
CA TYR A 173 -28.46 -7.44 21.83
C TYR A 173 -28.47 -8.67 20.92
N LYS A 174 -29.28 -9.68 21.28
CA LYS A 174 -29.58 -10.84 20.47
C LYS A 174 -30.94 -10.66 19.78
N GLY A 175 -31.02 -10.87 18.49
CA GLY A 175 -32.24 -10.69 17.71
C GLY A 175 -32.23 -11.42 16.39
N SER A 176 -33.41 -11.73 15.86
CA SER A 176 -33.59 -12.29 14.53
C SER A 176 -33.60 -11.17 13.50
N ARG A 177 -32.66 -11.20 12.57
CA ARG A 177 -32.57 -10.28 11.43
C ARG A 177 -32.11 -11.05 10.19
N ILE A 178 -32.35 -10.46 9.02
CA ILE A 178 -31.76 -10.97 7.81
C ILE A 178 -30.28 -10.69 7.77
N ILE A 179 -29.49 -11.70 7.48
CA ILE A 179 -28.03 -11.67 7.43
C ILE A 179 -27.54 -12.35 6.16
N ASN A 180 -26.31 -12.03 5.72
CA ASN A 180 -25.63 -12.81 4.70
C ASN A 180 -25.11 -14.10 5.34
N TRP A 181 -25.48 -15.24 4.78
CA TRP A 181 -25.08 -16.57 5.24
C TRP A 181 -24.26 -17.29 4.19
N CYS A 182 -23.11 -17.83 4.58
CA CYS A 182 -22.32 -18.69 3.72
C CYS A 182 -22.68 -20.17 3.94
N PRO A 183 -23.31 -20.85 2.96
CA PRO A 183 -23.73 -22.25 3.16
C PRO A 183 -22.57 -23.26 3.22
N VAL A 184 -21.41 -22.91 2.68
CA VAL A 184 -20.20 -23.77 2.73
C VAL A 184 -19.47 -23.61 4.06
N CYS A 185 -19.25 -22.36 4.50
CA CYS A 185 -18.62 -22.09 5.81
C CYS A 185 -19.61 -22.25 6.98
N GLN A 186 -20.90 -22.30 6.71
CA GLN A 186 -22.02 -22.40 7.67
C GLN A 186 -21.94 -21.34 8.77
N THR A 187 -21.69 -20.10 8.36
CA THR A 187 -21.60 -18.95 9.26
C THR A 187 -22.13 -17.68 8.62
N SER A 188 -22.54 -16.74 9.47
CA SER A 188 -22.85 -15.37 9.05
C SER A 188 -21.58 -14.67 8.57
N ILE A 189 -21.72 -13.82 7.56
CA ILE A 189 -20.66 -12.94 7.06
C ILE A 189 -21.18 -11.50 7.04
N SER A 190 -20.28 -10.53 7.16
CA SER A 190 -20.64 -9.12 7.09
C SER A 190 -20.91 -8.67 5.65
N ASP A 191 -21.70 -7.59 5.46
CA ASP A 191 -21.97 -7.03 4.13
C ASP A 191 -20.69 -6.70 3.35
N ALA A 192 -19.64 -6.33 4.05
CA ALA A 192 -18.38 -5.96 3.45
C ALA A 192 -17.49 -7.16 3.02
N GLU A 193 -17.79 -8.38 3.51
CA GLU A 193 -17.16 -9.64 3.09
C GLU A 193 -17.88 -10.27 1.88
N VAL A 194 -18.92 -9.61 1.37
CA VAL A 194 -19.64 -10.03 0.17
C VAL A 194 -19.05 -9.31 -1.04
N GLU A 195 -18.39 -10.05 -1.90
CA GLU A 195 -17.95 -9.55 -3.22
C GLU A 195 -19.11 -9.70 -4.21
N HIS A 196 -19.33 -8.69 -5.04
CA HIS A 196 -20.39 -8.71 -6.05
C HIS A 196 -19.77 -8.96 -7.42
N GLU A 197 -20.19 -10.05 -8.05
CA GLU A 197 -19.74 -10.44 -9.38
C GLU A 197 -20.93 -10.45 -10.35
N GLU A 198 -20.72 -9.90 -11.54
CA GLU A 198 -21.71 -9.99 -12.61
C GLU A 198 -21.73 -11.43 -13.14
N GLN A 199 -22.90 -12.09 -13.03
CA GLN A 199 -23.12 -13.46 -13.49
C GLN A 199 -24.27 -13.52 -14.46
N ASP A 200 -24.12 -14.35 -15.49
CA ASP A 200 -25.19 -14.67 -16.41
C ASP A 200 -26.21 -15.57 -15.73
N GLY A 201 -27.44 -15.15 -15.78
CA GLY A 201 -28.59 -15.86 -15.22
C GLY A 201 -29.84 -15.68 -16.07
N PHE A 202 -30.99 -15.85 -15.44
CA PHE A 202 -32.29 -15.72 -16.13
C PHE A 202 -33.31 -15.01 -15.23
N PHE A 203 -34.26 -14.35 -15.87
CA PHE A 203 -35.55 -14.03 -15.27
C PHE A 203 -36.53 -15.13 -15.64
N TRP A 204 -37.09 -15.78 -14.63
CA TRP A 204 -38.19 -16.69 -14.76
C TRP A 204 -39.49 -15.93 -14.52
N HIS A 205 -40.36 -15.85 -15.54
CA HIS A 205 -41.66 -15.24 -15.49
C HIS A 205 -42.70 -16.28 -15.09
N ILE A 206 -43.37 -16.08 -13.96
CA ILE A 206 -44.24 -17.05 -13.33
C ILE A 206 -45.61 -16.42 -13.07
N ASN A 207 -46.70 -17.11 -13.44
CA ASN A 207 -48.06 -16.73 -13.17
C ASN A 207 -48.51 -17.18 -11.78
N TYR A 208 -48.97 -16.23 -10.96
CA TYR A 208 -49.62 -16.51 -9.69
C TYR A 208 -51.12 -16.39 -9.85
N PRO A 209 -51.92 -17.49 -9.72
CA PRO A 209 -53.38 -17.46 -9.92
C PRO A 209 -54.05 -16.59 -8.85
N ILE A 210 -55.05 -15.78 -9.27
CA ILE A 210 -55.87 -14.99 -8.34
C ILE A 210 -56.96 -15.89 -7.77
N VAL A 211 -57.05 -15.93 -6.44
CA VAL A 211 -58.08 -16.76 -5.75
C VAL A 211 -59.47 -16.28 -6.08
N GLY A 212 -60.34 -17.19 -6.56
CA GLY A 212 -61.71 -16.87 -6.93
C GLY A 212 -61.91 -16.27 -8.31
N GLU A 213 -60.84 -16.05 -9.10
CA GLU A 213 -60.91 -15.51 -10.46
C GLU A 213 -60.24 -16.49 -11.45
N GLU A 214 -61.00 -17.44 -11.94
CA GLU A 214 -60.51 -18.48 -12.85
C GLU A 214 -59.91 -17.88 -14.13
N GLY A 215 -58.68 -18.33 -14.47
CA GLY A 215 -57.96 -17.88 -15.67
C GLY A 215 -57.28 -16.49 -15.54
N ARG A 216 -57.33 -15.82 -14.38
CA ARG A 216 -56.64 -14.57 -14.14
C ARG A 216 -55.40 -14.77 -13.26
N PHE A 217 -54.29 -14.18 -13.63
CA PHE A 217 -52.99 -14.32 -13.01
C PHE A 217 -52.33 -12.99 -12.75
N VAL A 218 -51.41 -12.98 -11.78
CA VAL A 218 -50.40 -11.93 -11.63
C VAL A 218 -49.06 -12.51 -12.10
N GLU A 219 -48.44 -11.91 -13.12
CA GLU A 219 -47.12 -12.32 -13.62
C GLU A 219 -46.03 -11.66 -12.80
N ILE A 220 -45.16 -12.46 -12.21
CA ILE A 220 -43.94 -11.98 -11.53
C ILE A 220 -42.73 -12.47 -12.30
N ALA A 221 -41.61 -11.72 -12.19
CA ALA A 221 -40.30 -12.12 -12.72
C ALA A 221 -39.31 -12.24 -11.56
N THR A 222 -38.62 -13.38 -11.48
CA THR A 222 -37.62 -13.61 -10.42
C THR A 222 -36.35 -14.20 -10.98
N THR A 223 -35.21 -13.86 -10.38
CA THR A 223 -33.92 -14.53 -10.62
C THR A 223 -33.70 -15.72 -9.70
N ARG A 224 -34.56 -15.92 -8.70
CA ARG A 224 -34.43 -16.92 -7.64
C ARG A 224 -35.72 -17.75 -7.42
N PRO A 225 -36.13 -18.59 -8.40
CA PRO A 225 -37.33 -19.40 -8.25
C PRO A 225 -37.29 -20.37 -7.07
N GLU A 226 -36.12 -20.81 -6.61
CA GLU A 226 -35.95 -21.70 -5.46
C GLU A 226 -36.47 -21.12 -4.15
N THR A 227 -36.58 -19.79 -4.02
CA THR A 227 -37.10 -19.14 -2.82
C THR A 227 -38.63 -19.02 -2.79
N LEU A 228 -39.31 -19.39 -3.87
CA LEU A 228 -40.77 -19.26 -4.06
C LEU A 228 -41.58 -19.86 -2.89
N LEU A 229 -41.13 -20.99 -2.33
CA LEU A 229 -41.80 -21.61 -1.19
C LEU A 229 -41.86 -20.75 0.06
N GLY A 230 -41.01 -19.73 0.15
CA GLY A 230 -40.94 -18.76 1.26
C GLY A 230 -41.72 -17.48 1.00
N ASP A 231 -42.40 -17.33 -0.14
CA ASP A 231 -43.13 -16.12 -0.45
C ASP A 231 -44.34 -15.92 0.50
N THR A 232 -44.51 -14.69 0.95
CA THR A 232 -45.58 -14.30 1.87
C THR A 232 -46.49 -13.18 1.37
N ALA A 233 -46.10 -12.53 0.28
CA ALA A 233 -46.91 -11.57 -0.43
C ALA A 233 -46.41 -11.36 -1.86
N VAL A 234 -47.22 -10.68 -2.71
CA VAL A 234 -46.77 -9.99 -3.91
C VAL A 234 -46.99 -8.51 -3.70
N ALA A 235 -45.94 -7.70 -3.90
CA ALA A 235 -46.01 -6.24 -3.79
C ALA A 235 -46.21 -5.58 -5.16
N VAL A 236 -46.98 -4.52 -5.20
CA VAL A 236 -47.21 -3.65 -6.34
C VAL A 236 -47.05 -2.21 -5.92
N ASN A 237 -46.73 -1.33 -6.86
CA ASN A 237 -46.62 0.10 -6.55
C ASN A 237 -48.06 0.68 -6.38
N PRO A 238 -48.34 1.46 -5.30
CA PRO A 238 -49.67 2.04 -5.06
C PRO A 238 -50.17 2.97 -6.17
N GLU A 239 -49.25 3.52 -6.97
CA GLU A 239 -49.59 4.40 -8.10
C GLU A 239 -49.71 3.65 -9.44
N ASP A 240 -49.44 2.34 -9.46
CA ASP A 240 -49.54 1.55 -10.69
C ASP A 240 -50.99 1.18 -11.03
N GLU A 241 -51.56 1.87 -12.02
CA GLU A 241 -52.95 1.65 -12.45
C GLU A 241 -53.24 0.22 -12.91
N ARG A 242 -52.21 -0.53 -13.37
CA ARG A 242 -52.36 -1.92 -13.83
C ARG A 242 -52.78 -2.86 -12.73
N TYR A 243 -52.44 -2.56 -11.47
CA TYR A 243 -52.58 -3.49 -10.37
C TYR A 243 -53.38 -2.94 -9.17
N LYS A 244 -53.96 -1.74 -9.28
CA LYS A 244 -54.74 -1.12 -8.18
C LYS A 244 -55.92 -1.99 -7.74
N ASP A 245 -56.57 -2.69 -8.65
CA ASP A 245 -57.71 -3.55 -8.33
C ASP A 245 -57.30 -4.88 -7.66
N LEU A 246 -56.00 -5.18 -7.64
CA LEU A 246 -55.45 -6.38 -7.04
C LEU A 246 -55.05 -6.21 -5.57
N VAL A 247 -54.82 -4.98 -5.11
CA VAL A 247 -54.40 -4.73 -3.72
C VAL A 247 -55.44 -5.28 -2.75
N GLY A 248 -54.98 -6.14 -1.83
CA GLY A 248 -55.83 -6.83 -0.86
C GLY A 248 -56.44 -8.14 -1.33
N LYS A 249 -56.31 -8.51 -2.63
CA LYS A 249 -56.70 -9.83 -3.11
C LYS A 249 -55.68 -10.90 -2.70
N MET A 250 -56.13 -12.16 -2.68
CA MET A 250 -55.30 -13.31 -2.42
C MET A 250 -54.85 -13.97 -3.72
N LEU A 251 -53.60 -14.43 -3.72
CA LEU A 251 -53.01 -15.21 -4.81
C LEU A 251 -52.72 -16.60 -4.33
N LYS A 252 -52.96 -17.61 -5.16
CA LYS A 252 -52.50 -18.97 -4.88
C LYS A 252 -51.00 -19.04 -5.14
N LEU A 253 -50.22 -19.37 -4.12
CA LEU A 253 -48.79 -19.54 -4.27
C LEU A 253 -48.49 -20.81 -5.08
N PRO A 254 -47.81 -20.72 -6.24
CA PRO A 254 -47.52 -21.90 -7.05
C PRO A 254 -46.73 -22.98 -6.25
N LEU A 255 -46.91 -24.21 -6.64
CA LEU A 255 -46.24 -25.38 -6.01
C LEU A 255 -46.59 -25.60 -4.54
N THR A 256 -47.57 -24.89 -3.98
CA THR A 256 -48.02 -25.01 -2.60
C THR A 256 -49.56 -24.93 -2.50
N ASP A 257 -50.09 -25.21 -1.30
CA ASP A 257 -51.51 -25.00 -0.98
C ASP A 257 -51.76 -23.65 -0.27
N ARG A 258 -50.72 -22.77 -0.16
CA ARG A 258 -50.85 -21.48 0.51
C ARG A 258 -51.44 -20.40 -0.37
N GLU A 259 -52.12 -19.49 0.27
CA GLU A 259 -52.60 -18.25 -0.32
C GLU A 259 -51.83 -17.07 0.30
N ILE A 260 -51.42 -16.09 -0.56
CA ILE A 260 -50.63 -14.93 -0.14
C ILE A 260 -51.32 -13.62 -0.64
N PRO A 261 -51.30 -12.53 0.14
CA PRO A 261 -51.95 -11.27 -0.24
C PRO A 261 -51.13 -10.49 -1.26
N VAL A 262 -51.84 -9.64 -2.02
CA VAL A 262 -51.22 -8.53 -2.77
C VAL A 262 -51.20 -7.30 -1.88
N VAL A 263 -50.01 -6.72 -1.68
CA VAL A 263 -49.79 -5.52 -0.87
C VAL A 263 -49.33 -4.35 -1.74
N ALA A 264 -49.62 -3.13 -1.30
CA ALA A 264 -49.15 -1.92 -2.00
C ALA A 264 -47.91 -1.36 -1.27
N ASP A 265 -46.80 -1.23 -1.98
CA ASP A 265 -45.57 -0.69 -1.41
C ASP A 265 -44.78 0.16 -2.41
N GLU A 266 -44.37 1.35 -2.02
CA GLU A 266 -43.62 2.29 -2.87
C GLU A 266 -42.21 1.76 -3.28
N TYR A 267 -41.72 0.73 -2.63
CA TYR A 267 -40.48 0.04 -3.00
C TYR A 267 -40.49 -0.51 -4.42
N VAL A 268 -41.69 -0.90 -4.94
CA VAL A 268 -41.83 -1.52 -6.25
C VAL A 268 -41.65 -0.47 -7.37
N ASP A 269 -40.66 -0.71 -8.24
CA ASP A 269 -40.48 0.08 -9.45
C ASP A 269 -41.49 -0.37 -10.54
N LYS A 270 -42.34 0.55 -10.96
CA LYS A 270 -43.40 0.32 -11.99
C LYS A 270 -42.83 -0.07 -13.35
N GLU A 271 -41.64 0.42 -13.66
CA GLU A 271 -40.99 0.27 -14.97
C GLU A 271 -40.06 -0.95 -15.03
N PHE A 272 -39.74 -1.55 -13.88
CA PHE A 272 -38.82 -2.70 -13.80
C PHE A 272 -39.57 -4.03 -13.83
N GLY A 273 -39.14 -4.94 -14.71
CA GLY A 273 -39.73 -6.27 -14.85
C GLY A 273 -41.20 -6.25 -15.22
N THR A 274 -42.04 -6.89 -14.38
CA THR A 274 -43.50 -6.90 -14.55
C THR A 274 -44.21 -5.77 -13.81
N GLY A 275 -43.50 -5.02 -12.95
CA GLY A 275 -44.08 -4.07 -12.01
C GLY A 275 -44.72 -4.74 -10.78
N CYS A 276 -44.56 -6.06 -10.64
CA CYS A 276 -44.94 -6.86 -9.48
C CYS A 276 -43.74 -7.60 -8.93
N VAL A 277 -43.56 -7.58 -7.62
CA VAL A 277 -42.42 -8.21 -6.94
C VAL A 277 -42.94 -9.23 -5.94
N LYS A 278 -42.49 -10.49 -6.06
CA LYS A 278 -42.70 -11.46 -4.99
C LYS A 278 -41.96 -11.06 -3.73
N ILE A 279 -42.57 -11.21 -2.58
CA ILE A 279 -41.98 -10.84 -1.29
C ILE A 279 -41.65 -12.08 -0.47
N THR A 280 -40.34 -12.29 -0.27
CA THR A 280 -39.80 -13.43 0.49
C THR A 280 -38.95 -12.90 1.66
N PRO A 281 -39.57 -12.46 2.75
CA PRO A 281 -38.88 -11.71 3.83
C PRO A 281 -37.69 -12.43 4.45
N ALA A 282 -37.70 -13.77 4.44
CA ALA A 282 -36.62 -14.57 5.02
C ALA A 282 -35.39 -14.74 4.10
N HIS A 283 -35.47 -14.37 2.79
CA HIS A 283 -34.43 -14.66 1.80
C HIS A 283 -34.02 -13.49 0.90
N ASP A 284 -34.52 -12.28 1.18
CA ASP A 284 -34.13 -11.05 0.51
C ASP A 284 -34.13 -9.87 1.49
N PRO A 285 -33.07 -9.04 1.57
CA PRO A 285 -32.99 -7.89 2.49
C PRO A 285 -34.07 -6.83 2.26
N ASN A 286 -34.41 -6.55 1.00
CA ASN A 286 -35.44 -5.56 0.68
C ASN A 286 -36.84 -6.11 1.00
N ASP A 287 -37.10 -7.38 0.68
CA ASP A 287 -38.35 -8.06 1.02
C ASP A 287 -38.56 -8.17 2.55
N PHE A 288 -37.46 -8.30 3.30
CA PHE A 288 -37.50 -8.26 4.76
C PHE A 288 -38.03 -6.91 5.29
N GLU A 289 -37.59 -5.79 4.72
CA GLU A 289 -38.07 -4.47 5.12
C GLU A 289 -39.55 -4.25 4.66
N VAL A 290 -39.92 -4.73 3.47
CA VAL A 290 -41.34 -4.75 3.05
C VAL A 290 -42.16 -5.61 3.99
N GLY A 291 -41.67 -6.80 4.35
CA GLY A 291 -42.28 -7.71 5.30
C GLY A 291 -42.57 -7.04 6.67
N LYS A 292 -41.65 -6.28 7.19
CA LYS A 292 -41.84 -5.50 8.43
C LYS A 292 -42.93 -4.44 8.32
N ARG A 293 -42.92 -3.67 7.22
CA ARG A 293 -43.91 -2.60 6.99
C ARG A 293 -45.33 -3.15 6.91
N HIS A 294 -45.48 -4.36 6.32
CA HIS A 294 -46.77 -5.01 6.11
C HIS A 294 -47.06 -6.13 7.13
N ASN A 295 -46.18 -6.31 8.14
CA ASN A 295 -46.33 -7.37 9.15
C ASN A 295 -46.49 -8.78 8.56
N LEU A 296 -45.72 -9.09 7.51
CA LEU A 296 -45.73 -10.37 6.83
C LEU A 296 -44.94 -11.45 7.58
N PRO A 297 -45.30 -12.74 7.50
CA PRO A 297 -44.54 -13.83 8.08
C PRO A 297 -43.14 -13.95 7.46
N GLU A 298 -42.16 -14.33 8.26
CA GLU A 298 -40.79 -14.65 7.85
C GLU A 298 -40.66 -16.18 7.75
N ILE A 299 -40.75 -16.72 6.54
CA ILE A 299 -40.71 -18.19 6.31
C ILE A 299 -39.35 -18.53 5.70
N CYS A 300 -38.44 -19.04 6.55
CA CYS A 300 -37.16 -19.56 6.09
C CYS A 300 -37.34 -20.97 5.53
N ILE A 301 -36.88 -21.20 4.30
CA ILE A 301 -37.08 -22.46 3.56
C ILE A 301 -35.78 -23.21 3.28
N MET A 302 -34.66 -22.74 3.82
CA MET A 302 -33.35 -23.35 3.60
C MET A 302 -32.70 -23.72 4.94
N ASN A 303 -31.98 -24.83 4.94
CA ASN A 303 -31.07 -25.26 6.01
C ASN A 303 -29.76 -24.47 5.93
N ASP A 304 -28.86 -24.67 6.88
CA ASP A 304 -27.57 -23.98 6.97
C ASP A 304 -26.61 -24.30 5.81
N ASP A 305 -26.78 -25.44 5.17
CA ASP A 305 -26.07 -25.88 3.97
C ASP A 305 -26.79 -25.46 2.66
N ALA A 306 -27.82 -24.62 2.77
CA ALA A 306 -28.69 -24.20 1.67
C ALA A 306 -29.45 -25.34 0.98
N THR A 307 -29.64 -26.47 1.61
CA THR A 307 -30.65 -27.45 1.20
C THR A 307 -32.04 -26.97 1.58
N ILE A 308 -33.09 -27.37 0.81
CA ILE A 308 -34.47 -26.98 1.08
C ILE A 308 -34.95 -27.62 2.38
N SER A 309 -35.41 -26.82 3.33
CA SER A 309 -36.00 -27.26 4.60
C SER A 309 -37.54 -27.33 4.59
N ALA A 310 -38.17 -26.70 3.58
CA ALA A 310 -39.62 -26.73 3.45
C ALA A 310 -40.13 -28.16 3.22
N PRO A 311 -41.17 -28.63 3.94
CA PRO A 311 -41.72 -29.97 3.75
C PRO A 311 -42.30 -30.13 2.34
N GLY A 312 -42.11 -31.31 1.74
CA GLY A 312 -42.66 -31.61 0.44
C GLY A 312 -41.68 -32.22 -0.55
N LYS A 313 -41.98 -32.11 -1.84
CA LYS A 313 -41.22 -32.72 -2.95
C LYS A 313 -39.74 -32.32 -2.97
N TYR A 314 -39.41 -31.11 -2.60
CA TYR A 314 -38.07 -30.52 -2.73
C TYR A 314 -37.25 -30.63 -1.45
N PHE A 315 -37.78 -31.17 -0.38
CA PHE A 315 -37.09 -31.30 0.92
C PHE A 315 -35.74 -32.02 0.78
N GLY A 316 -34.70 -31.41 1.33
CA GLY A 316 -33.33 -31.94 1.32
C GLY A 316 -32.56 -31.77 -0.01
N MET A 317 -33.19 -31.20 -1.05
CA MET A 317 -32.49 -30.90 -2.30
C MET A 317 -31.57 -29.66 -2.12
N ASP A 318 -30.43 -29.68 -2.78
CA ASP A 318 -29.61 -28.49 -2.93
C ASP A 318 -30.41 -27.38 -3.61
N ARG A 319 -30.16 -26.11 -3.24
CA ARG A 319 -30.87 -24.94 -3.74
C ARG A 319 -30.97 -24.87 -5.28
N TYR A 320 -29.90 -25.25 -5.99
CA TYR A 320 -29.86 -25.19 -7.46
C TYR A 320 -30.54 -26.39 -8.11
N GLU A 321 -30.47 -27.57 -7.48
CA GLU A 321 -31.24 -28.73 -7.89
C GLU A 321 -32.73 -28.49 -7.68
N ALA A 322 -33.11 -27.91 -6.53
CA ALA A 322 -34.48 -27.52 -6.25
C ALA A 322 -34.97 -26.45 -7.24
N ARG A 323 -34.16 -25.44 -7.58
CA ARG A 323 -34.47 -24.45 -8.60
C ARG A 323 -34.87 -25.12 -9.92
N LYS A 324 -34.06 -26.07 -10.38
CA LYS A 324 -34.31 -26.79 -11.63
C LYS A 324 -35.62 -27.57 -11.58
N ALA A 325 -35.83 -28.35 -10.51
CA ALA A 325 -37.02 -29.15 -10.32
C ALA A 325 -38.30 -28.29 -10.20
N MET A 326 -38.24 -27.17 -9.50
CA MET A 326 -39.36 -26.21 -9.39
C MET A 326 -39.72 -25.58 -10.74
N VAL A 327 -38.72 -25.20 -11.53
CA VAL A 327 -38.96 -24.64 -12.88
C VAL A 327 -39.63 -25.67 -13.80
N GLU A 328 -39.22 -26.94 -13.77
CA GLU A 328 -39.84 -28.03 -14.52
C GLU A 328 -41.31 -28.21 -14.10
N ASP A 329 -41.59 -28.24 -12.77
CA ASP A 329 -42.95 -28.37 -12.27
C ASP A 329 -43.86 -27.18 -12.63
N LEU A 330 -43.32 -25.96 -12.58
CA LEU A 330 -44.05 -24.76 -13.03
C LEU A 330 -44.40 -24.82 -14.52
N GLN A 331 -43.49 -25.36 -15.33
CA GLN A 331 -43.72 -25.57 -16.75
C GLN A 331 -44.80 -26.63 -16.99
N GLU A 332 -44.77 -27.77 -16.25
CA GLU A 332 -45.80 -28.82 -16.33
C GLU A 332 -47.16 -28.32 -15.90
N GLN A 333 -47.23 -27.42 -14.92
CA GLN A 333 -48.51 -26.82 -14.46
C GLN A 333 -48.96 -25.68 -15.36
N GLY A 334 -48.21 -25.29 -16.40
CA GLY A 334 -48.52 -24.16 -17.29
C GLY A 334 -48.40 -22.79 -16.60
N LEU A 335 -47.70 -22.68 -15.51
CA LEU A 335 -47.51 -21.44 -14.75
C LEU A 335 -46.21 -20.71 -15.14
N LEU A 336 -45.25 -21.37 -15.77
CA LEU A 336 -44.07 -20.73 -16.34
C LEU A 336 -44.44 -20.05 -17.69
N VAL A 337 -44.35 -18.72 -17.73
CA VAL A 337 -44.71 -17.93 -18.93
C VAL A 337 -43.53 -17.90 -19.92
N LYS A 338 -42.38 -17.54 -19.48
CA LYS A 338 -41.16 -17.44 -20.30
C LYS A 338 -39.91 -17.41 -19.41
N VAL A 339 -38.75 -17.67 -20.02
CA VAL A 339 -37.42 -17.54 -19.39
C VAL A 339 -36.60 -16.57 -20.25
N VAL A 340 -36.12 -15.50 -19.64
CA VAL A 340 -35.41 -14.43 -20.34
C VAL A 340 -33.97 -14.38 -19.79
N PRO A 341 -32.92 -14.44 -20.64
CA PRO A 341 -31.54 -14.24 -20.19
C PRO A 341 -31.39 -12.89 -19.50
N HIS A 342 -30.70 -12.86 -18.35
CA HIS A 342 -30.48 -11.66 -17.55
C HIS A 342 -29.15 -11.76 -16.82
N SER A 343 -28.28 -10.78 -17.02
CA SER A 343 -27.06 -10.65 -16.23
C SER A 343 -27.34 -9.79 -15.02
N HIS A 344 -26.89 -10.25 -13.84
CA HIS A 344 -27.10 -9.55 -12.58
C HIS A 344 -25.94 -9.76 -11.61
N ASN A 345 -25.79 -8.84 -10.68
CA ASN A 345 -24.78 -8.94 -9.64
C ASN A 345 -25.19 -9.97 -8.59
N VAL A 346 -24.32 -10.96 -8.38
CA VAL A 346 -24.48 -12.00 -7.37
C VAL A 346 -23.44 -11.80 -6.27
N GLY A 347 -23.90 -11.80 -5.02
CA GLY A 347 -23.00 -11.73 -3.87
C GLY A 347 -22.32 -13.06 -3.63
N THR A 348 -20.98 -13.04 -3.50
CA THR A 348 -20.16 -14.20 -3.19
C THR A 348 -19.32 -13.94 -1.93
N HIS A 349 -19.00 -14.98 -1.19
CA HIS A 349 -18.13 -14.88 -0.01
C HIS A 349 -16.67 -14.78 -0.43
N ASP A 350 -15.97 -13.73 -0.02
CA ASP A 350 -14.59 -13.43 -0.41
C ASP A 350 -13.55 -14.51 -0.08
N ARG A 351 -13.87 -15.43 0.87
CA ARG A 351 -12.98 -16.51 1.32
C ARG A 351 -13.12 -17.81 0.56
N CYS A 352 -14.35 -18.19 0.22
CA CYS A 352 -14.64 -19.48 -0.44
C CYS A 352 -15.28 -19.36 -1.82
N GLY A 353 -15.61 -18.14 -2.28
CA GLY A 353 -16.21 -17.87 -3.59
C GLY A 353 -17.67 -18.38 -3.73
N THR A 354 -18.29 -18.87 -2.65
CA THR A 354 -19.64 -19.39 -2.69
C THR A 354 -20.67 -18.28 -2.71
N THR A 355 -21.73 -18.41 -3.54
CA THR A 355 -22.86 -17.48 -3.52
C THR A 355 -23.50 -17.47 -2.12
N VAL A 356 -23.57 -16.28 -1.53
CA VAL A 356 -24.19 -16.09 -0.22
C VAL A 356 -25.71 -16.22 -0.27
N GLU A 357 -26.30 -16.69 0.84
CA GLU A 357 -27.74 -16.74 1.02
C GLU A 357 -28.19 -15.73 2.07
N PRO A 358 -28.99 -14.72 1.72
CA PRO A 358 -29.70 -13.95 2.71
C PRO A 358 -30.68 -14.85 3.49
N MET A 359 -30.52 -14.89 4.82
CA MET A 359 -31.34 -15.73 5.70
C MET A 359 -31.67 -14.99 7.00
N VAL A 360 -32.90 -15.14 7.49
CA VAL A 360 -33.28 -14.65 8.82
C VAL A 360 -32.82 -15.66 9.87
N LYS A 361 -31.91 -15.19 10.74
CA LYS A 361 -31.37 -16.01 11.85
C LYS A 361 -31.22 -15.19 13.14
N PRO A 362 -31.36 -15.81 14.31
CA PRO A 362 -31.01 -15.17 15.57
C PRO A 362 -29.49 -14.99 15.64
N GLN A 363 -29.05 -13.76 15.80
CA GLN A 363 -27.64 -13.35 15.85
C GLN A 363 -27.43 -12.29 16.95
N TRP A 364 -26.18 -12.06 17.30
CA TRP A 364 -25.77 -10.97 18.17
C TRP A 364 -25.41 -9.75 17.35
N PHE A 365 -25.88 -8.58 17.77
CA PHE A 365 -25.69 -7.32 17.08
C PHE A 365 -25.21 -6.23 18.02
N VAL A 366 -24.46 -5.26 17.46
CA VAL A 366 -24.14 -3.98 18.08
C VAL A 366 -24.98 -2.89 17.42
N ARG A 367 -25.72 -2.09 18.21
CA ARG A 367 -26.40 -0.89 17.74
C ARG A 367 -25.38 0.18 17.41
N MET A 368 -25.39 0.67 16.17
CA MET A 368 -24.35 1.55 15.67
C MET A 368 -24.73 3.02 15.65
N ASP A 369 -26.01 3.36 15.63
CA ASP A 369 -26.52 4.72 15.49
C ASP A 369 -25.95 5.72 16.54
N GLU A 370 -25.91 5.34 17.81
CA GLU A 370 -25.33 6.17 18.87
C GLU A 370 -23.78 6.17 18.86
N MET A 371 -23.18 5.03 18.57
CA MET A 371 -21.72 4.89 18.54
C MET A 371 -21.07 5.60 17.34
N ALA A 372 -21.79 5.74 16.23
CA ALA A 372 -21.30 6.43 15.04
C ALA A 372 -21.22 7.96 15.21
N LYS A 373 -22.09 8.58 16.03
CA LYS A 373 -22.15 10.04 16.21
C LYS A 373 -20.81 10.65 16.67
N PRO A 374 -20.16 10.15 17.73
CA PRO A 374 -18.85 10.67 18.15
C PRO A 374 -17.76 10.45 17.09
N ALA A 375 -17.83 9.36 16.34
CA ALA A 375 -16.88 9.06 15.25
C ALA A 375 -17.01 10.04 14.07
N VAL A 376 -18.23 10.45 13.72
CA VAL A 376 -18.48 11.52 12.75
C VAL A 376 -17.96 12.86 13.24
N GLU A 377 -18.19 13.17 14.52
CA GLU A 377 -17.73 14.44 15.12
C GLU A 377 -16.20 14.52 15.21
N ALA A 378 -15.51 13.39 15.41
CA ALA A 378 -14.05 13.35 15.48
C ALA A 378 -13.39 13.89 14.20
N ILE A 379 -13.91 13.51 13.03
CA ILE A 379 -13.37 13.99 11.76
C ILE A 379 -13.85 15.43 11.44
N LYS A 380 -15.11 15.75 11.70
CA LYS A 380 -15.65 17.10 11.45
C LYS A 380 -14.96 18.17 12.29
N SER A 381 -14.56 17.86 13.51
CA SER A 381 -13.80 18.75 14.39
C SER A 381 -12.29 18.80 14.12
N GLY A 382 -11.77 17.94 13.21
CA GLY A 382 -10.34 17.85 12.90
C GLY A 382 -9.49 17.16 13.97
N ARG A 383 -10.08 16.52 14.97
CA ARG A 383 -9.36 15.69 15.95
C ARG A 383 -8.82 14.41 15.32
N LEU A 384 -9.55 13.85 14.35
CA LEU A 384 -9.10 12.77 13.50
C LEU A 384 -8.85 13.30 12.08
N LYS A 385 -7.68 12.99 11.50
CA LYS A 385 -7.28 13.44 10.17
C LYS A 385 -6.94 12.26 9.28
N PHE A 386 -7.25 12.37 7.99
CA PHE A 386 -6.81 11.42 6.97
C PHE A 386 -5.75 12.03 6.06
N VAL A 387 -4.77 11.25 5.70
CA VAL A 387 -3.77 11.61 4.69
C VAL A 387 -3.78 10.53 3.61
N PRO A 388 -4.24 10.83 2.38
CA PRO A 388 -4.80 12.11 1.94
C PRO A 388 -6.22 12.39 2.49
N GLU A 389 -6.58 13.65 2.58
CA GLU A 389 -7.85 14.12 3.18
C GLU A 389 -9.11 13.55 2.47
N SER A 390 -8.99 13.20 1.20
CA SER A 390 -10.09 12.64 0.40
C SER A 390 -10.72 11.39 1.03
N PHE A 391 -9.93 10.56 1.71
CA PHE A 391 -10.45 9.36 2.38
C PHE A 391 -11.31 9.65 3.63
N GLY A 392 -11.23 10.85 4.17
CA GLY A 392 -12.16 11.32 5.18
C GLY A 392 -13.62 11.35 4.68
N LYS A 393 -13.84 11.62 3.39
CA LYS A 393 -15.17 11.55 2.77
C LYS A 393 -15.67 10.11 2.67
N THR A 394 -14.80 9.17 2.32
CA THR A 394 -15.11 7.74 2.31
C THR A 394 -15.49 7.24 3.71
N TYR A 395 -14.72 7.63 4.72
CA TYR A 395 -15.00 7.32 6.13
C TYR A 395 -16.37 7.85 6.58
N LEU A 396 -16.70 9.12 6.26
CA LEU A 396 -17.99 9.71 6.58
C LEU A 396 -19.15 9.02 5.87
N HIS A 397 -18.99 8.70 4.60
CA HIS A 397 -20.02 8.00 3.82
C HIS A 397 -20.42 6.65 4.44
N TRP A 398 -19.45 5.88 4.92
CA TRP A 398 -19.71 4.63 5.62
C TRP A 398 -20.41 4.82 6.97
N LEU A 399 -20.05 5.86 7.70
CA LEU A 399 -20.67 6.15 9.01
C LEU A 399 -22.09 6.69 8.90
N GLU A 400 -22.38 7.51 7.89
CA GLU A 400 -23.72 8.07 7.67
C GLU A 400 -24.73 7.01 7.26
N GLY A 401 -24.28 5.94 6.59
CA GLY A 401 -25.11 4.80 6.20
C GLY A 401 -24.99 3.56 7.09
N ILE A 402 -24.36 3.69 8.28
CA ILE A 402 -24.02 2.52 9.08
C ILE A 402 -25.28 1.82 9.63
N ARG A 403 -25.29 0.48 9.51
CA ARG A 403 -26.32 -0.39 10.09
C ARG A 403 -25.78 -1.10 11.32
N ASP A 404 -26.69 -1.74 12.08
CA ASP A 404 -26.31 -2.58 13.21
C ASP A 404 -25.33 -3.66 12.76
N TRP A 405 -24.26 -3.82 13.51
CA TRP A 405 -23.18 -4.74 13.18
C TRP A 405 -23.47 -6.13 13.74
N CYS A 406 -23.60 -7.15 12.89
CA CYS A 406 -23.65 -8.54 13.30
C CYS A 406 -22.28 -9.02 13.78
N ILE A 407 -22.17 -9.35 15.05
CA ILE A 407 -20.90 -9.70 15.71
C ILE A 407 -20.75 -11.19 16.01
N SER A 408 -21.77 -12.02 15.82
CA SER A 408 -21.68 -13.47 16.06
C SER A 408 -21.27 -14.23 14.80
N ARG A 409 -20.44 -15.25 15.00
CA ARG A 409 -19.99 -16.18 13.95
C ARG A 409 -20.13 -17.61 14.48
N GLN A 410 -20.59 -18.52 13.64
CA GLN A 410 -20.78 -19.94 13.96
C GLN A 410 -19.47 -20.71 13.74
N LEU A 411 -18.40 -20.26 14.41
CA LEU A 411 -17.06 -20.81 14.32
C LEU A 411 -16.62 -21.40 15.66
N TRP A 412 -15.58 -22.21 15.63
CA TRP A 412 -14.92 -22.67 16.85
C TRP A 412 -13.69 -21.84 17.20
N TRP A 413 -12.98 -21.31 16.18
CA TRP A 413 -11.80 -20.48 16.35
C TRP A 413 -12.17 -19.00 16.50
N GLY A 414 -11.95 -18.46 17.70
CA GLY A 414 -12.22 -17.05 18.02
C GLY A 414 -12.63 -16.84 19.47
N HIS A 415 -12.96 -15.61 19.84
CA HIS A 415 -13.47 -15.29 21.18
C HIS A 415 -14.91 -15.79 21.32
N ARG A 416 -15.14 -16.75 22.19
CA ARG A 416 -16.48 -17.28 22.43
C ARG A 416 -17.35 -16.27 23.13
N ILE A 417 -18.61 -16.13 22.70
CA ILE A 417 -19.55 -15.16 23.27
C ILE A 417 -19.85 -15.46 24.74
N GLN A 418 -19.85 -14.41 25.57
CA GLN A 418 -19.99 -14.46 27.03
C GLN A 418 -21.45 -14.39 27.47
N ALA A 419 -22.28 -15.21 26.85
CA ALA A 419 -23.67 -15.43 27.22
C ALA A 419 -23.87 -16.90 27.70
N TYR A 420 -24.56 -17.03 28.81
CA TYR A 420 -24.77 -18.33 29.45
C TYR A 420 -26.26 -18.58 29.60
N TYR A 421 -26.73 -19.73 29.19
CA TYR A 421 -28.14 -20.12 29.21
C TYR A 421 -28.37 -21.16 30.31
N CYS A 422 -29.40 -20.94 31.14
CA CYS A 422 -29.79 -21.92 32.13
C CYS A 422 -30.49 -23.12 31.48
N ASP A 423 -29.99 -24.30 31.70
CA ASP A 423 -30.52 -25.52 31.11
C ASP A 423 -31.94 -25.89 31.58
N GLU A 424 -32.38 -25.38 32.73
CA GLU A 424 -33.73 -25.63 33.28
C GLU A 424 -34.76 -24.57 32.87
N CYS A 425 -34.46 -23.26 33.00
CA CYS A 425 -35.43 -22.21 32.78
C CYS A 425 -35.17 -21.32 31.54
N GLY A 426 -34.09 -21.57 30.80
CA GLY A 426 -33.73 -20.82 29.61
C GLY A 426 -33.29 -19.39 29.85
N GLU A 427 -33.11 -18.95 31.12
CA GLU A 427 -32.65 -17.61 31.43
C GLU A 427 -31.24 -17.38 30.87
N MET A 428 -31.06 -16.26 30.17
CA MET A 428 -29.77 -15.86 29.61
C MET A 428 -29.06 -14.85 30.52
N VAL A 429 -27.80 -15.11 30.81
CA VAL A 429 -26.95 -14.26 31.65
C VAL A 429 -25.69 -13.88 30.85
N VAL A 430 -25.40 -12.59 30.75
CA VAL A 430 -24.13 -12.12 30.18
C VAL A 430 -23.19 -11.79 31.34
N ALA A 431 -22.02 -12.40 31.35
CA ALA A 431 -21.01 -12.21 32.40
C ALA A 431 -19.62 -12.57 31.89
N LYS A 432 -18.56 -12.00 32.49
CA LYS A 432 -17.17 -12.29 32.10
C LYS A 432 -16.77 -13.75 32.34
N THR A 433 -17.38 -14.38 33.30
CA THR A 433 -17.18 -15.79 33.66
C THR A 433 -18.52 -16.47 33.83
N MET A 434 -18.54 -17.80 33.65
CA MET A 434 -19.74 -18.60 33.84
C MET A 434 -20.29 -18.41 35.27
N PRO A 435 -21.56 -18.05 35.46
CA PRO A 435 -22.17 -17.92 36.75
C PRO A 435 -22.22 -19.29 37.51
N GLU A 436 -21.98 -19.31 38.81
CA GLU A 436 -22.06 -20.52 39.59
C GLU A 436 -23.48 -21.12 39.62
N LYS A 437 -24.50 -20.26 39.50
CA LYS A 437 -25.90 -20.65 39.47
C LYS A 437 -26.74 -19.61 38.72
N CYS A 438 -27.83 -20.06 38.12
CA CYS A 438 -28.82 -19.22 37.49
C CYS A 438 -29.44 -18.21 38.50
N PRO A 439 -29.42 -16.89 38.21
CA PRO A 439 -29.99 -15.90 39.12
C PRO A 439 -31.51 -16.00 39.28
N LYS A 440 -32.20 -16.67 38.34
CA LYS A 440 -33.67 -16.78 38.32
C LYS A 440 -34.19 -18.02 39.01
N CYS A 441 -33.62 -19.18 38.76
CA CYS A 441 -34.13 -20.47 39.30
C CYS A 441 -33.13 -21.20 40.22
N GLY A 442 -31.88 -20.71 40.33
CA GLY A 442 -30.86 -21.32 41.18
C GLY A 442 -30.20 -22.59 40.60
N CYS A 443 -30.54 -23.01 39.40
CA CYS A 443 -29.90 -24.14 38.69
C CYS A 443 -28.40 -23.88 38.53
N VAL A 444 -27.59 -24.92 38.76
CA VAL A 444 -26.11 -24.86 38.61
C VAL A 444 -25.62 -25.23 37.21
N HIS A 445 -26.51 -25.74 36.37
CA HIS A 445 -26.19 -26.12 35.00
C HIS A 445 -26.48 -24.96 34.04
N MET A 446 -25.42 -24.42 33.51
CA MET A 446 -25.44 -23.30 32.55
C MET A 446 -24.63 -23.74 31.32
N THR A 447 -25.16 -23.43 30.14
CA THR A 447 -24.50 -23.68 28.86
C THR A 447 -24.07 -22.36 28.21
N GLN A 448 -22.78 -22.24 27.86
CA GLN A 448 -22.28 -21.06 27.18
C GLN A 448 -22.72 -21.04 25.72
N ASP A 449 -23.04 -19.86 25.18
CA ASP A 449 -23.31 -19.65 23.76
C ASP A 449 -22.21 -20.29 22.89
N GLU A 450 -22.58 -20.94 21.82
CA GLU A 450 -21.62 -21.67 20.95
C GLU A 450 -20.93 -20.78 19.95
N ASP A 451 -21.49 -19.62 19.64
CA ASP A 451 -20.96 -18.69 18.68
C ASP A 451 -19.70 -17.98 19.20
N THR A 452 -18.87 -17.56 18.27
CA THR A 452 -17.70 -16.71 18.53
C THR A 452 -17.95 -15.30 17.99
N LEU A 453 -17.17 -14.35 18.48
CA LEU A 453 -17.21 -12.97 17.99
C LEU A 453 -16.51 -12.85 16.64
N ASP A 454 -17.00 -11.92 15.81
CA ASP A 454 -16.32 -11.44 14.60
C ASP A 454 -14.88 -11.01 14.94
N THR A 455 -13.92 -11.39 14.11
CA THR A 455 -12.50 -11.01 14.30
C THR A 455 -12.30 -9.51 14.46
N TRP A 456 -13.12 -8.72 13.77
CA TRP A 456 -13.06 -7.26 13.84
C TRP A 456 -13.50 -6.70 15.20
N PHE A 457 -14.16 -7.46 16.05
CA PHE A 457 -14.53 -7.04 17.40
C PHE A 457 -13.28 -6.89 18.29
N SER A 458 -12.39 -7.87 18.29
CA SER A 458 -11.12 -7.80 19.02
C SER A 458 -10.12 -6.86 18.34
N SER A 459 -10.05 -6.87 17.00
CA SER A 459 -9.16 -6.01 16.22
C SER A 459 -9.49 -4.52 16.40
N ALA A 460 -10.76 -4.17 16.67
CA ALA A 460 -11.18 -2.81 16.97
C ALA A 460 -10.61 -2.26 18.27
N LEU A 461 -10.17 -3.12 19.17
CA LEU A 461 -9.61 -2.74 20.48
C LEU A 461 -8.09 -2.59 20.45
N TRP A 462 -7.46 -2.94 19.32
CA TRP A 462 -6.01 -3.06 19.16
C TRP A 462 -5.20 -1.88 19.68
N PRO A 463 -5.56 -0.60 19.42
CA PRO A 463 -4.78 0.55 19.88
C PRO A 463 -4.64 0.67 21.39
N PHE A 464 -5.55 0.12 22.17
CA PHE A 464 -5.55 0.25 23.64
C PHE A 464 -5.47 -1.11 24.37
N SER A 465 -6.02 -2.19 23.80
CA SER A 465 -5.90 -3.53 24.41
C SER A 465 -4.45 -4.01 24.45
N THR A 466 -3.66 -3.71 23.42
CA THR A 466 -2.23 -4.05 23.35
C THR A 466 -1.39 -3.36 24.42
N LEU A 467 -1.83 -2.21 24.91
CA LEU A 467 -1.16 -1.42 25.93
C LEU A 467 -1.64 -1.74 27.36
N GLY A 468 -2.53 -2.73 27.50
CA GLY A 468 -2.96 -3.26 28.80
C GLY A 468 -4.33 -2.82 29.29
N TRP A 469 -5.08 -1.98 28.53
CA TRP A 469 -6.46 -1.67 28.87
C TRP A 469 -7.29 -2.96 28.96
N PRO A 470 -8.22 -3.13 29.93
CA PRO A 470 -8.85 -2.10 30.79
C PRO A 470 -8.06 -1.73 32.06
N LYS A 471 -6.87 -2.31 32.27
CA LYS A 471 -6.02 -1.94 33.41
C LYS A 471 -5.31 -0.62 33.11
N SER A 472 -5.11 0.21 34.14
CA SER A 472 -4.30 1.43 34.04
C SER A 472 -2.83 1.03 34.14
N THR A 473 -2.20 0.69 33.01
CA THR A 473 -0.79 0.35 32.94
C THR A 473 0.06 1.59 32.61
N PRO A 474 1.35 1.64 33.00
CA PRO A 474 2.26 2.72 32.62
C PRO A 474 2.30 2.94 31.10
N GLU A 475 2.26 1.85 30.33
CA GLU A 475 2.24 1.86 28.85
C GLU A 475 0.98 2.50 28.31
N TYR A 476 -0.19 2.09 28.79
CA TYR A 476 -1.47 2.69 28.37
C TYR A 476 -1.53 4.18 28.67
N GLU A 477 -1.09 4.60 29.84
CA GLU A 477 -1.12 6.00 30.24
C GLU A 477 -0.13 6.89 29.48
N TYR A 478 0.95 6.32 28.93
CA TYR A 478 2.01 7.07 28.24
C TYR A 478 1.88 7.02 26.72
N PHE A 479 1.56 5.86 26.14
CA PHE A 479 1.54 5.64 24.70
C PHE A 479 0.15 5.74 24.05
N TYR A 480 -0.93 5.82 24.83
CA TYR A 480 -2.29 5.99 24.31
C TYR A 480 -2.83 7.40 24.59
N PRO A 481 -3.49 8.08 23.64
CA PRO A 481 -3.77 7.68 22.26
C PRO A 481 -2.51 7.51 21.41
N THR A 482 -2.60 6.66 20.36
CA THR A 482 -1.51 6.50 19.41
C THR A 482 -1.45 7.68 18.44
N ASP A 483 -0.36 7.85 17.70
CA ASP A 483 -0.15 9.04 16.86
C ASP A 483 -0.65 8.84 15.43
N VAL A 484 -0.20 7.78 14.79
CA VAL A 484 -0.48 7.51 13.38
C VAL A 484 -0.92 6.06 13.21
N LEU A 485 -2.02 5.87 12.50
CA LEU A 485 -2.40 4.58 11.95
C LEU A 485 -2.01 4.55 10.48
N VAL A 486 -1.22 3.57 10.06
CA VAL A 486 -0.91 3.33 8.64
C VAL A 486 -1.72 2.12 8.18
N THR A 487 -2.44 2.24 7.06
CA THR A 487 -3.25 1.14 6.55
C THR A 487 -3.64 1.35 5.09
N GLY A 488 -4.04 0.27 4.40
CA GLY A 488 -4.66 0.34 3.08
C GLY A 488 -6.06 0.97 3.09
N TYR A 489 -6.47 1.55 1.98
CA TYR A 489 -7.80 2.15 1.86
C TYR A 489 -8.94 1.13 1.90
N ASP A 490 -8.66 -0.12 1.61
CA ASP A 490 -9.62 -1.23 1.51
C ASP A 490 -10.18 -1.67 2.86
N ILE A 491 -9.52 -1.35 3.99
CA ILE A 491 -9.97 -1.69 5.34
C ILE A 491 -10.41 -0.50 6.19
N ILE A 492 -10.73 0.65 5.57
CA ILE A 492 -11.27 1.81 6.30
C ILE A 492 -12.56 1.44 7.03
N PHE A 493 -13.50 0.78 6.33
CA PHE A 493 -14.76 0.35 6.93
C PHE A 493 -14.56 -0.76 7.97
N PHE A 494 -13.77 -1.76 7.63
CA PHE A 494 -13.61 -2.95 8.48
C PHE A 494 -12.87 -2.66 9.78
N TRP A 495 -11.85 -1.81 9.71
CA TRP A 495 -10.94 -1.64 10.84
C TRP A 495 -10.87 -0.22 11.37
N VAL A 496 -10.63 0.77 10.52
CA VAL A 496 -10.44 2.15 10.99
C VAL A 496 -11.68 2.68 11.72
N ILE A 497 -12.86 2.57 11.10
CA ILE A 497 -14.14 3.00 11.68
C ILE A 497 -14.38 2.30 13.02
N ARG A 498 -14.16 0.98 13.06
CA ARG A 498 -14.38 0.17 14.26
C ARG A 498 -13.43 0.52 15.40
N MET A 499 -12.17 0.80 15.11
CA MET A 499 -11.23 1.30 16.13
C MET A 499 -11.65 2.67 16.68
N VAL A 500 -12.09 3.58 15.80
CA VAL A 500 -12.48 4.93 16.22
C VAL A 500 -13.69 4.91 17.14
N PHE A 501 -14.79 4.25 16.77
CA PHE A 501 -15.95 4.23 17.66
C PHE A 501 -15.69 3.42 18.95
N SER A 502 -14.89 2.32 18.87
CA SER A 502 -14.53 1.56 20.07
C SER A 502 -13.63 2.37 21.01
N GLY A 503 -12.63 3.09 20.48
CA GLY A 503 -11.76 3.95 21.26
C GLY A 503 -12.57 5.07 21.97
N LEU A 504 -13.41 5.76 21.23
CA LEU A 504 -14.27 6.81 21.79
C LEU A 504 -15.24 6.28 22.85
N GLU A 505 -15.89 5.14 22.60
CA GLU A 505 -16.85 4.54 23.55
C GLU A 505 -16.18 4.01 24.82
N GLN A 506 -15.01 3.39 24.71
CA GLN A 506 -14.37 2.72 25.85
C GLN A 506 -13.43 3.62 26.64
N THR A 507 -12.74 4.54 25.96
CA THR A 507 -11.70 5.38 26.55
C THR A 507 -12.04 6.87 26.58
N GLY A 508 -13.04 7.30 25.82
CA GLY A 508 -13.41 8.72 25.66
C GLY A 508 -12.44 9.51 24.78
N LYS A 509 -11.52 8.84 24.08
CA LYS A 509 -10.50 9.47 23.24
C LYS A 509 -10.45 8.80 21.86
N GLU A 510 -10.12 9.57 20.83
CA GLU A 510 -9.75 9.02 19.53
C GLU A 510 -8.54 8.10 19.70
N PRO A 511 -8.55 6.89 19.10
CA PRO A 511 -7.45 5.92 19.29
C PRO A 511 -6.15 6.35 18.60
N PHE A 512 -6.23 7.24 17.62
CA PHE A 512 -5.11 7.85 16.89
C PHE A 512 -5.52 9.22 16.34
N ASN A 513 -4.52 10.07 16.08
CA ASN A 513 -4.76 11.42 15.57
C ASN A 513 -4.81 11.47 14.04
N THR A 514 -4.00 10.64 13.38
CA THR A 514 -3.85 10.64 11.93
C THR A 514 -3.99 9.23 11.37
N VAL A 515 -4.72 9.10 10.27
CA VAL A 515 -4.81 7.88 9.45
C VAL A 515 -4.07 8.14 8.15
N LEU A 516 -2.91 7.53 8.00
CA LEU A 516 -2.11 7.58 6.78
C LEU A 516 -2.51 6.40 5.89
N ILE A 517 -3.14 6.71 4.77
CA ILE A 517 -3.64 5.72 3.82
C ILE A 517 -2.61 5.46 2.74
N HIS A 518 -2.31 4.20 2.47
CA HIS A 518 -1.56 3.78 1.30
C HIS A 518 -2.45 3.06 0.28
N GLY A 519 -2.01 3.03 -0.98
CA GLY A 519 -2.65 2.27 -2.04
C GLY A 519 -2.21 0.81 -2.07
N LEU A 520 -2.71 0.07 -3.05
CA LEU A 520 -2.36 -1.33 -3.27
C LEU A 520 -1.11 -1.47 -4.13
N VAL A 521 -0.34 -2.52 -3.89
CA VAL A 521 0.76 -2.91 -4.79
C VAL A 521 0.19 -3.81 -5.88
N ARG A 522 0.36 -3.38 -7.13
CA ARG A 522 -0.13 -4.08 -8.33
C ARG A 522 1.04 -4.63 -9.13
N ASP A 523 0.76 -5.61 -9.99
CA ASP A 523 1.74 -6.13 -10.92
C ASP A 523 2.12 -5.07 -12.00
N SER A 524 3.09 -5.38 -12.86
CA SER A 524 3.56 -4.48 -13.91
C SER A 524 2.47 -4.09 -14.92
N GLN A 525 1.41 -4.88 -15.04
CA GLN A 525 0.25 -4.61 -15.89
C GLN A 525 -0.85 -3.82 -15.17
N GLY A 526 -0.69 -3.53 -13.88
CA GLY A 526 -1.66 -2.80 -13.06
C GLY A 526 -2.78 -3.66 -12.49
N ARG A 527 -2.67 -5.00 -12.54
CA ARG A 527 -3.66 -5.93 -11.96
C ARG A 527 -3.38 -6.12 -10.47
N LYS A 528 -4.42 -6.34 -9.68
CA LYS A 528 -4.29 -6.73 -8.27
C LYS A 528 -3.49 -8.05 -8.19
N MET A 529 -2.50 -8.11 -7.32
CA MET A 529 -1.76 -9.34 -7.06
C MET A 529 -2.62 -10.30 -6.27
N SER A 530 -2.74 -11.55 -6.76
CA SER A 530 -3.47 -12.60 -6.06
C SER A 530 -2.84 -13.97 -6.30
N LYS A 531 -3.07 -14.91 -5.38
CA LYS A 531 -2.62 -16.30 -5.53
C LYS A 531 -3.30 -17.01 -6.70
N SER A 532 -4.56 -16.69 -6.95
CA SER A 532 -5.35 -17.27 -8.04
C SER A 532 -4.85 -16.87 -9.43
N LEU A 533 -4.34 -15.64 -9.57
CA LEU A 533 -3.76 -15.16 -10.83
C LEU A 533 -2.28 -15.57 -11.01
N GLY A 534 -1.63 -16.10 -9.96
CA GLY A 534 -0.22 -16.47 -10.01
C GLY A 534 0.75 -15.31 -10.26
N ASN A 535 0.30 -14.06 -10.05
CA ASN A 535 1.07 -12.84 -10.26
C ASN A 535 1.60 -12.24 -8.95
N GLY A 536 1.42 -12.93 -7.82
CA GLY A 536 1.94 -12.50 -6.52
C GLY A 536 3.45 -12.62 -6.47
N ILE A 537 4.12 -11.58 -5.94
CA ILE A 537 5.56 -11.56 -5.71
C ILE A 537 5.79 -11.71 -4.21
N ASP A 538 6.63 -12.69 -3.84
CA ASP A 538 7.04 -12.88 -2.44
C ASP A 538 8.11 -11.82 -2.08
N PRO A 539 7.88 -10.99 -1.05
CA PRO A 539 8.88 -10.04 -0.58
C PRO A 539 10.22 -10.70 -0.23
N LEU A 540 10.20 -11.93 0.29
CA LEU A 540 11.43 -12.65 0.64
C LEU A 540 12.27 -12.99 -0.59
N GLU A 541 11.66 -13.35 -1.71
CA GLU A 541 12.36 -13.58 -2.97
C GLU A 541 13.15 -12.34 -3.42
N VAL A 542 12.52 -11.17 -3.28
CA VAL A 542 13.16 -9.88 -3.59
C VAL A 542 14.31 -9.60 -2.64
N ILE A 543 14.11 -9.81 -1.33
CA ILE A 543 15.13 -9.60 -0.30
C ILE A 543 16.32 -10.54 -0.49
N ASP A 544 16.07 -11.82 -0.72
CA ASP A 544 17.14 -12.80 -0.92
C ASP A 544 18.00 -12.49 -2.16
N LYS A 545 17.41 -11.88 -3.20
CA LYS A 545 18.10 -11.53 -4.44
C LYS A 545 18.79 -10.17 -4.42
N TYR A 546 18.19 -9.17 -3.78
CA TYR A 546 18.62 -7.77 -3.88
C TYR A 546 18.89 -7.09 -2.53
N GLY A 547 18.49 -7.69 -1.42
CA GLY A 547 18.54 -7.12 -0.08
C GLY A 547 17.28 -6.37 0.32
N ALA A 548 17.08 -6.24 1.63
CA ALA A 548 15.92 -5.55 2.20
C ALA A 548 15.92 -4.06 1.87
N ASP A 549 17.07 -3.39 1.93
CA ASP A 549 17.20 -1.97 1.60
C ASP A 549 16.74 -1.65 0.18
N ALA A 550 17.07 -2.50 -0.79
CA ALA A 550 16.63 -2.32 -2.18
C ALA A 550 15.11 -2.46 -2.33
N LEU A 551 14.49 -3.41 -1.64
CA LEU A 551 13.03 -3.55 -1.63
C LEU A 551 12.36 -2.34 -0.99
N ARG A 552 12.80 -1.93 0.20
CA ARG A 552 12.25 -0.79 0.95
C ARG A 552 12.31 0.50 0.14
N MET A 553 13.45 0.79 -0.46
CA MET A 553 13.62 1.94 -1.34
C MET A 553 12.69 1.87 -2.56
N THR A 554 12.56 0.71 -3.20
CA THR A 554 11.67 0.51 -4.35
C THR A 554 10.22 0.78 -4.00
N LEU A 555 9.74 0.32 -2.84
CA LEU A 555 8.38 0.54 -2.37
C LEU A 555 8.08 2.01 -2.05
N MET A 556 9.12 2.80 -1.73
CA MET A 556 8.97 4.22 -1.44
C MET A 556 9.22 5.12 -2.64
N THR A 557 9.96 4.66 -3.66
CA THR A 557 10.25 5.45 -4.86
C THR A 557 8.97 5.77 -5.64
N GLY A 558 8.62 7.06 -5.69
CA GLY A 558 7.40 7.53 -6.35
C GLY A 558 6.11 7.19 -5.61
N ASN A 559 6.20 6.72 -4.37
CA ASN A 559 5.03 6.48 -3.52
C ASN A 559 4.39 7.82 -3.14
N ALA A 560 3.06 7.88 -3.27
CA ALA A 560 2.24 8.98 -2.79
C ALA A 560 1.07 8.43 -1.97
N PRO A 561 0.71 9.07 -0.85
CA PRO A 561 -0.39 8.60 0.00
C PRO A 561 -1.68 8.33 -0.78
N GLY A 562 -2.30 7.19 -0.52
CA GLY A 562 -3.57 6.78 -1.12
C GLY A 562 -3.51 6.26 -2.57
N ASN A 563 -2.37 6.34 -3.24
CA ASN A 563 -2.24 5.91 -4.64
C ASN A 563 -1.70 4.49 -4.74
N ASP A 564 -2.29 3.71 -5.66
CA ASP A 564 -1.76 2.40 -6.02
C ASP A 564 -0.40 2.53 -6.69
N MET A 565 0.46 1.55 -6.48
CA MET A 565 1.76 1.49 -7.12
C MET A 565 1.92 0.20 -7.94
N ARG A 566 2.65 0.29 -9.06
CA ARG A 566 3.04 -0.88 -9.85
C ARG A 566 4.44 -1.32 -9.48
N PHE A 567 4.60 -2.61 -9.27
CA PHE A 567 5.89 -3.21 -8.97
C PHE A 567 6.60 -3.63 -10.26
N TYR A 568 7.89 -3.22 -10.37
CA TYR A 568 8.77 -3.55 -11.48
C TYR A 568 10.11 -4.04 -10.97
N TRP A 569 10.62 -5.14 -11.48
CA TRP A 569 11.93 -5.69 -11.11
C TRP A 569 13.08 -4.73 -11.45
N GLU A 570 12.97 -3.99 -12.55
CA GLU A 570 13.96 -3.00 -12.99
C GLU A 570 14.12 -1.86 -11.96
N ARG A 571 13.07 -1.53 -11.22
CA ARG A 571 13.16 -0.54 -10.13
C ARG A 571 13.94 -1.08 -8.93
N VAL A 572 13.81 -2.38 -8.65
CA VAL A 572 14.60 -3.02 -7.58
C VAL A 572 16.09 -3.03 -7.96
N GLU A 573 16.40 -3.30 -9.22
CA GLU A 573 17.77 -3.22 -9.73
C GLU A 573 18.34 -1.81 -9.65
N ALA A 574 17.54 -0.79 -9.96
CA ALA A 574 17.94 0.60 -9.82
C ALA A 574 18.23 0.97 -8.34
N SER A 575 17.38 0.50 -7.41
CA SER A 575 17.58 0.69 -5.96
C SER A 575 18.86 0.01 -5.45
N ARG A 576 19.14 -1.22 -5.92
CA ARG A 576 20.42 -1.91 -5.64
C ARG A 576 21.61 -1.14 -6.20
N ASN A 577 21.51 -0.59 -7.41
CA ASN A 577 22.57 0.18 -8.02
C ASN A 577 22.84 1.48 -7.24
N PHE A 578 21.80 2.10 -6.69
CA PHE A 578 21.96 3.23 -5.78
C PHE A 578 22.69 2.83 -4.50
N ALA A 579 22.31 1.71 -3.87
CA ALA A 579 23.04 1.18 -2.72
C ALA A 579 24.54 0.98 -3.02
N ASN A 580 24.87 0.38 -4.17
CA ASN A 580 26.25 0.20 -4.61
C ASN A 580 26.99 1.54 -4.81
N LYS A 581 26.30 2.56 -5.30
CA LYS A 581 26.89 3.91 -5.48
C LYS A 581 27.20 4.53 -4.11
N VAL A 582 26.27 4.46 -3.17
CA VAL A 582 26.48 4.94 -1.79
C VAL A 582 27.66 4.19 -1.13
N TRP A 583 27.72 2.88 -1.28
CA TRP A 583 28.81 2.05 -0.76
C TRP A 583 30.18 2.45 -1.31
N ASN A 584 30.28 2.57 -2.62
CA ASN A 584 31.53 2.92 -3.30
C ASN A 584 32.00 4.35 -2.94
N ALA A 585 31.08 5.30 -2.87
CA ALA A 585 31.37 6.66 -2.45
C ALA A 585 31.86 6.70 -0.99
N SER A 586 31.19 5.98 -0.11
CA SER A 586 31.57 5.85 1.31
C SER A 586 32.95 5.21 1.46
N ARG A 587 33.22 4.14 0.73
CA ARG A 587 34.53 3.47 0.71
C ARG A 587 35.63 4.41 0.25
N PHE A 588 35.40 5.18 -0.82
CA PHE A 588 36.34 6.19 -1.29
C PHE A 588 36.64 7.24 -0.21
N ILE A 589 35.61 7.74 0.47
CA ILE A 589 35.73 8.74 1.53
C ILE A 589 36.52 8.18 2.71
N MET A 590 36.19 6.98 3.17
CA MET A 590 36.86 6.33 4.31
C MET A 590 38.33 6.13 4.05
N MET A 591 38.77 5.69 2.87
CA MET A 591 40.18 5.55 2.49
C MET A 591 40.93 6.89 2.55
N ASN A 592 40.26 8.02 2.39
CA ASN A 592 40.86 9.33 2.49
C ASN A 592 40.83 9.88 3.93
N VAL A 593 39.78 9.58 4.70
CA VAL A 593 39.68 9.94 6.12
C VAL A 593 40.81 9.30 6.96
N GLU A 594 41.17 8.05 6.69
CA GLU A 594 42.27 7.34 7.39
C GLU A 594 43.62 8.03 7.24
N LYS A 595 43.82 8.79 6.17
CA LYS A 595 45.07 9.50 5.85
C LYS A 595 45.17 10.89 6.47
N ALA A 596 44.12 11.36 7.14
CA ALA A 596 44.02 12.70 7.68
C ALA A 596 44.29 12.76 9.18
N PRO A 597 44.97 13.81 9.67
CA PRO A 597 44.95 14.09 11.10
C PRO A 597 43.55 14.47 11.55
N GLU A 598 43.15 14.00 12.74
CA GLU A 598 41.88 14.37 13.38
C GLU A 598 41.92 15.87 13.75
N SER A 599 41.59 16.74 12.83
CA SER A 599 41.40 18.16 13.13
C SER A 599 40.02 18.59 12.64
N GLN A 600 39.25 19.19 13.53
CA GLN A 600 38.00 19.86 13.16
C GLN A 600 38.36 21.12 12.36
N ALA A 601 37.99 21.14 11.09
CA ALA A 601 38.20 22.32 10.26
C ALA A 601 37.34 23.48 10.78
N ALA A 602 37.93 24.68 10.88
CA ALA A 602 37.17 25.88 11.15
C ALA A 602 36.31 26.26 9.92
N LEU A 603 35.18 26.92 10.11
CA LEU A 603 34.35 27.42 8.97
C LEU A 603 35.16 28.37 8.06
N SER A 604 36.19 29.06 8.59
CA SER A 604 37.10 29.90 7.81
C SER A 604 37.97 29.12 6.82
N ASP A 605 38.20 27.84 7.07
CA ASP A 605 39.11 26.99 6.29
C ASP A 605 38.41 26.34 5.09
N LEU A 606 37.08 26.45 5.04
CA LEU A 606 36.26 25.88 3.99
C LEU A 606 36.38 26.65 2.69
N THR A 607 36.58 25.96 1.59
CA THR A 607 36.55 26.53 0.25
C THR A 607 35.11 26.77 -0.21
N MET A 608 34.94 27.45 -1.35
CA MET A 608 33.63 27.68 -1.96
C MET A 608 32.85 26.36 -2.19
N ALA A 609 33.51 25.30 -2.68
CA ALA A 609 32.88 24.02 -2.91
C ALA A 609 32.43 23.33 -1.61
N ASP A 610 33.21 23.44 -0.55
CA ASP A 610 32.87 22.88 0.78
C ASP A 610 31.63 23.58 1.36
N ARG A 611 31.62 24.92 1.30
CA ARG A 611 30.46 25.70 1.77
C ARG A 611 29.20 25.41 0.98
N TRP A 612 29.35 25.31 -0.36
CA TRP A 612 28.25 24.95 -1.23
C TRP A 612 27.58 23.62 -0.81
N ILE A 613 28.36 22.53 -0.68
CA ILE A 613 27.78 21.22 -0.37
C ILE A 613 27.22 21.14 1.05
N LEU A 614 27.84 21.86 2.01
CA LEU A 614 27.31 21.98 3.36
C LEU A 614 25.97 22.72 3.38
N SER A 615 25.85 23.81 2.60
CA SER A 615 24.59 24.55 2.45
C SER A 615 23.51 23.70 1.80
N LYS A 616 23.88 22.91 0.80
CA LYS A 616 22.94 21.98 0.11
C LYS A 616 22.44 20.88 1.03
N VAL A 617 23.29 20.22 1.82
CA VAL A 617 22.87 19.20 2.77
C VAL A 617 22.05 19.77 3.94
N ASN A 618 22.37 21.00 4.34
CA ASN A 618 21.63 21.73 5.37
C ASN A 618 20.20 22.05 4.93
N THR A 619 20.02 22.54 3.71
CA THR A 619 18.71 22.78 3.10
C THR A 619 17.95 21.45 2.92
N LEU A 620 18.66 20.39 2.48
CA LEU A 620 18.08 19.05 2.35
C LEU A 620 17.51 18.56 3.68
N ALA A 621 18.24 18.72 4.78
CA ALA A 621 17.76 18.28 6.12
C ALA A 621 16.44 18.97 6.49
N LYS A 622 16.30 20.26 6.20
CA LYS A 622 15.05 21.00 6.38
C LYS A 622 13.93 20.46 5.51
N ASP A 623 14.19 20.35 4.21
CA ASP A 623 13.20 19.92 3.22
C ASP A 623 12.70 18.50 3.49
N VAL A 624 13.62 17.57 3.82
CA VAL A 624 13.26 16.18 4.14
C VAL A 624 12.40 16.15 5.39
N THR A 625 12.78 16.89 6.44
CA THR A 625 12.00 16.97 7.68
C THR A 625 10.57 17.47 7.44
N GLU A 626 10.42 18.55 6.64
CA GLU A 626 9.11 19.11 6.30
C GLU A 626 8.23 18.12 5.51
N ASN A 627 8.82 17.35 4.58
CA ASN A 627 8.08 16.34 3.83
C ASN A 627 7.73 15.12 4.71
N MET A 628 8.64 14.69 5.58
CA MET A 628 8.37 13.61 6.54
C MET A 628 7.21 13.96 7.49
N ASP A 629 7.19 15.19 7.99
CA ASP A 629 6.12 15.66 8.89
C ASP A 629 4.75 15.84 8.17
N LYS A 630 4.76 15.93 6.84
CA LYS A 630 3.56 15.90 5.98
C LYS A 630 3.20 14.49 5.49
N TYR A 631 3.95 13.48 5.88
CA TYR A 631 3.82 12.10 5.39
C TYR A 631 4.07 11.93 3.89
N GLU A 632 4.79 12.84 3.26
CA GLU A 632 5.21 12.79 1.85
C GLU A 632 6.52 11.99 1.72
N LEU A 633 6.50 10.72 2.16
CA LEU A 633 7.69 9.87 2.32
C LEU A 633 8.44 9.65 1.01
N GLY A 634 7.71 9.47 -0.10
CA GLY A 634 8.31 9.29 -1.42
C GLY A 634 9.03 10.54 -1.93
N ILE A 635 8.49 11.74 -1.65
CA ILE A 635 9.12 13.02 -2.01
C ILE A 635 10.37 13.23 -1.18
N ALA A 636 10.31 12.97 0.12
CA ALA A 636 11.48 13.05 1.00
C ALA A 636 12.61 12.14 0.51
N LEU A 637 12.31 10.89 0.16
CA LEU A 637 13.29 9.96 -0.40
C LEU A 637 13.91 10.46 -1.70
N GLN A 638 13.09 11.00 -2.63
CA GLN A 638 13.59 11.50 -3.91
C GLN A 638 14.59 12.64 -3.73
N LYS A 639 14.32 13.55 -2.78
CA LYS A 639 15.27 14.64 -2.46
C LYS A 639 16.61 14.10 -1.91
N VAL A 640 16.57 13.09 -1.05
CA VAL A 640 17.79 12.43 -0.52
C VAL A 640 18.54 11.73 -1.65
N TYR A 641 17.83 11.02 -2.52
CA TYR A 641 18.42 10.35 -3.67
C TYR A 641 19.13 11.31 -4.61
N ASP A 642 18.45 12.39 -5.03
CA ASP A 642 18.97 13.37 -5.96
C ASP A 642 20.21 14.06 -5.38
N PHE A 643 20.17 14.44 -4.11
CA PHE A 643 21.31 15.02 -3.43
C PHE A 643 22.52 14.08 -3.39
N ILE A 644 22.34 12.85 -2.96
CA ILE A 644 23.44 11.87 -2.85
C ILE A 644 24.01 11.54 -4.22
N TRP A 645 23.13 11.27 -5.18
CA TRP A 645 23.56 10.85 -6.52
C TRP A 645 24.24 11.98 -7.29
N GLU A 646 23.54 13.11 -7.43
CA GLU A 646 23.96 14.20 -8.30
C GLU A 646 24.90 15.16 -7.57
N GLU A 647 24.46 15.80 -6.49
CA GLU A 647 25.21 16.88 -5.86
C GLU A 647 26.47 16.37 -5.16
N PHE A 648 26.32 15.33 -4.37
CA PHE A 648 27.43 14.80 -3.56
C PHE A 648 28.38 13.92 -4.39
N CYS A 649 27.88 12.87 -5.03
CA CYS A 649 28.71 11.91 -5.76
C CYS A 649 29.23 12.46 -7.09
N ASP A 650 28.36 13.01 -7.95
CA ASP A 650 28.75 13.39 -9.31
C ASP A 650 29.47 14.74 -9.38
N TRP A 651 29.22 15.62 -8.40
CA TRP A 651 29.86 16.93 -8.37
C TRP A 651 30.87 17.07 -7.24
N TYR A 652 30.45 17.06 -5.96
CA TYR A 652 31.34 17.43 -4.89
C TYR A 652 32.54 16.49 -4.76
N ILE A 653 32.33 15.18 -4.77
CA ILE A 653 33.44 14.21 -4.69
C ILE A 653 34.44 14.44 -5.84
N GLU A 654 33.96 14.70 -7.05
CA GLU A 654 34.85 14.97 -8.19
C GLU A 654 35.58 16.30 -8.04
N MET A 655 34.92 17.33 -7.53
CA MET A 655 35.54 18.66 -7.30
C MET A 655 36.70 18.61 -6.30
N VAL A 656 36.62 17.74 -5.27
CA VAL A 656 37.65 17.72 -4.22
C VAL A 656 38.79 16.73 -4.48
N LYS A 657 38.69 15.84 -5.47
CA LYS A 657 39.75 14.89 -5.83
C LYS A 657 41.10 15.51 -6.03
N PRO A 658 41.28 16.66 -6.74
CA PRO A 658 42.58 17.30 -6.89
C PRO A 658 43.23 17.69 -5.55
N ARG A 659 42.42 18.15 -4.58
CA ARG A 659 42.88 18.51 -3.23
C ARG A 659 43.29 17.29 -2.45
N LEU A 660 42.55 16.16 -2.59
CA LEU A 660 42.86 14.93 -1.87
C LEU A 660 44.16 14.26 -2.35
N TYR A 661 44.48 14.40 -3.64
CA TYR A 661 45.66 13.78 -4.23
C TYR A 661 46.91 14.68 -4.17
N SER A 662 46.78 15.93 -3.72
CA SER A 662 47.88 16.84 -3.52
C SER A 662 48.34 16.77 -2.07
N ASP A 663 49.64 16.52 -1.85
CA ASP A 663 50.23 16.55 -0.50
C ASP A 663 50.60 17.99 -0.05
N GLU A 664 50.58 18.94 -0.97
CA GLU A 664 50.89 20.37 -0.73
C GLU A 664 49.61 21.22 -0.49
N ASP A 665 48.41 20.69 -0.70
CA ASP A 665 47.17 21.43 -0.54
C ASP A 665 46.80 21.62 0.93
N THR A 666 46.90 22.88 1.37
CA THR A 666 46.59 23.27 2.76
C THR A 666 45.11 23.14 3.11
N THR A 667 44.21 22.99 2.12
CA THR A 667 42.79 22.86 2.32
C THR A 667 42.33 21.41 2.31
N LYS A 668 43.23 20.41 2.22
CA LYS A 668 42.93 18.97 2.19
C LYS A 668 42.19 18.53 3.44
N ALA A 669 42.57 19.00 4.62
CA ALA A 669 41.89 18.69 5.88
C ALA A 669 40.43 19.17 5.88
N ALA A 670 40.16 20.36 5.37
CA ALA A 670 38.81 20.91 5.23
C ALA A 670 37.97 20.08 4.27
N ALA A 671 38.54 19.64 3.13
CA ALA A 671 37.84 18.75 2.19
C ALA A 671 37.46 17.41 2.83
N ILE A 672 38.36 16.80 3.59
CA ILE A 672 38.11 15.51 4.25
C ILE A 672 37.06 15.64 5.34
N TRP A 673 37.14 16.69 6.16
CA TRP A 673 36.12 16.96 7.17
C TRP A 673 34.73 17.18 6.54
N THR A 674 34.67 17.94 5.45
CA THR A 674 33.41 18.18 4.73
C THR A 674 32.84 16.90 4.13
N LEU A 675 33.67 16.06 3.49
CA LEU A 675 33.25 14.75 2.97
C LEU A 675 32.67 13.87 4.06
N LYS A 676 33.35 13.74 5.21
CA LYS A 676 32.88 12.95 6.36
C LYS A 676 31.56 13.50 6.91
N THR A 677 31.49 14.82 7.09
CA THR A 677 30.31 15.50 7.65
C THR A 677 29.10 15.33 6.74
N VAL A 678 29.24 15.62 5.44
CA VAL A 678 28.15 15.49 4.48
C VAL A 678 27.70 14.03 4.32
N LEU A 679 28.64 13.08 4.32
CA LEU A 679 28.31 11.67 4.29
C LEU A 679 27.48 11.27 5.51
N ILE A 680 27.88 11.64 6.72
CA ILE A 680 27.14 11.33 7.96
C ILE A 680 25.73 11.92 7.91
N GLN A 681 25.58 13.19 7.51
CA GLN A 681 24.25 13.82 7.37
C GLN A 681 23.38 13.08 6.34
N SER A 682 23.97 12.72 5.20
CA SER A 682 23.28 11.99 4.14
C SER A 682 22.84 10.59 4.59
N LEU A 683 23.71 9.86 5.30
CA LEU A 683 23.37 8.55 5.86
C LEU A 683 22.24 8.64 6.88
N LYS A 684 22.24 9.66 7.74
CA LYS A 684 21.18 9.89 8.72
C LYS A 684 19.83 10.16 8.05
N LEU A 685 19.79 10.96 6.99
CA LEU A 685 18.57 11.24 6.22
C LEU A 685 18.09 10.02 5.42
N LEU A 686 18.99 9.17 4.95
CA LEU A 686 18.68 7.96 4.20
C LEU A 686 18.28 6.78 5.11
N HIS A 687 18.72 6.77 6.36
CA HIS A 687 18.58 5.62 7.28
C HIS A 687 17.16 5.09 7.43
N PRO A 688 16.12 5.90 7.55
CA PRO A 688 14.74 5.37 7.64
C PRO A 688 14.35 4.50 6.44
N TYR A 689 14.89 4.76 5.27
CA TYR A 689 14.58 4.07 4.02
C TYR A 689 15.48 2.85 3.78
N MET A 690 16.78 2.97 4.05
CA MET A 690 17.80 1.96 3.81
C MET A 690 18.63 1.69 5.09
N PRO A 691 18.02 1.05 6.09
CA PRO A 691 18.60 0.99 7.43
C PRO A 691 19.89 0.17 7.52
N PHE A 692 20.03 -0.88 6.71
CA PHE A 692 21.17 -1.79 6.84
C PHE A 692 22.47 -1.21 6.28
N ILE A 693 22.44 -0.71 5.06
CA ILE A 693 23.63 -0.12 4.45
C ILE A 693 24.10 1.12 5.21
N THR A 694 23.15 1.94 5.66
CA THR A 694 23.46 3.17 6.40
C THR A 694 24.06 2.88 7.78
N GLU A 695 23.55 1.89 8.49
CA GLU A 695 24.13 1.43 9.76
C GLU A 695 25.53 0.89 9.57
N GLU A 696 25.74 0.02 8.56
CA GLU A 696 27.04 -0.58 8.30
C GLU A 696 28.10 0.47 8.00
N ILE A 697 27.80 1.42 7.11
CA ILE A 697 28.73 2.51 6.77
C ILE A 697 28.98 3.39 7.99
N PHE A 698 27.92 3.81 8.68
CA PHE A 698 28.01 4.72 9.82
C PHE A 698 28.89 4.16 10.94
N CYS A 699 28.64 2.91 11.35
CA CYS A 699 29.39 2.26 12.43
C CYS A 699 30.87 1.97 12.08
N ASN A 700 31.20 1.89 10.78
CA ASN A 700 32.59 1.72 10.34
C ASN A 700 33.30 3.08 10.13
N LEU A 701 32.56 4.16 9.88
CA LEU A 701 33.08 5.49 9.61
C LEU A 701 33.45 6.25 10.89
N GLN A 702 32.80 5.97 12.01
CA GLN A 702 33.00 6.65 13.30
C GLN A 702 32.76 5.67 14.47
N GLU A 703 33.27 6.01 15.65
CA GLU A 703 33.23 5.20 16.87
C GLU A 703 32.53 5.92 18.04
N GLU A 704 32.10 7.16 17.84
CA GLU A 704 31.50 8.00 18.89
C GLU A 704 30.07 7.55 19.24
N GLU A 705 29.30 7.15 18.24
CA GLU A 705 27.90 6.70 18.39
C GLU A 705 27.78 5.20 18.04
N PRO A 706 27.17 4.35 18.88
CA PRO A 706 27.15 2.89 18.68
C PRO A 706 26.21 2.46 17.54
N SER A 707 25.28 3.30 17.12
CA SER A 707 24.32 3.03 16.05
C SER A 707 23.75 4.32 15.48
N ILE A 708 23.54 4.35 14.17
CA ILE A 708 22.83 5.46 13.49
C ILE A 708 21.37 5.53 13.95
N MET A 709 20.76 4.42 14.31
CA MET A 709 19.37 4.31 14.71
C MET A 709 19.00 5.18 15.92
N ILE A 710 19.95 5.35 16.84
CA ILE A 710 19.79 6.14 18.07
C ILE A 710 20.56 7.46 18.00
N SER A 711 21.15 7.80 16.86
CA SER A 711 21.80 9.08 16.62
C SER A 711 20.77 10.19 16.39
N SER A 712 21.17 11.44 16.57
CA SER A 712 20.30 12.58 16.37
C SER A 712 19.98 12.82 14.90
N TRP A 713 18.69 13.12 14.59
CA TRP A 713 18.25 13.53 13.28
C TRP A 713 18.91 14.84 12.85
N PRO A 714 19.31 14.99 11.58
CA PRO A 714 19.88 16.23 11.06
C PRO A 714 18.92 17.41 11.21
N VAL A 715 19.46 18.52 11.72
CA VAL A 715 18.73 19.76 11.94
C VAL A 715 19.37 20.89 11.13
N TYR A 716 18.53 21.73 10.52
CA TYR A 716 18.98 22.93 9.82
C TYR A 716 19.77 23.86 10.75
N LYS A 717 20.91 24.36 10.26
CA LYS A 717 21.82 25.26 10.97
C LYS A 717 22.00 26.54 10.16
N GLU A 718 21.73 27.70 10.75
CA GLU A 718 21.84 28.98 10.05
C GLU A 718 23.30 29.29 9.64
N GLU A 719 24.27 28.85 10.44
CA GLU A 719 25.69 29.03 10.14
C GLU A 719 26.18 28.22 8.92
N TRP A 720 25.38 27.30 8.41
CA TRP A 720 25.67 26.56 7.18
C TRP A 720 24.84 27.06 5.97
N ASN A 721 24.25 28.24 6.05
CA ASN A 721 23.56 28.88 4.94
C ASN A 721 24.55 29.74 4.12
N PHE A 722 25.02 29.21 3.01
CA PHE A 722 25.99 29.82 2.11
C PHE A 722 25.39 30.10 0.74
N ALA A 723 24.38 30.95 0.68
CA ALA A 723 23.61 31.25 -0.55
C ALA A 723 24.46 31.84 -1.69
N SER A 724 25.51 32.61 -1.37
CA SER A 724 26.42 33.16 -2.38
C SER A 724 27.25 32.08 -3.06
N GLU A 725 27.74 31.10 -2.29
CA GLU A 725 28.53 29.97 -2.77
C GLU A 725 27.64 28.98 -3.54
N GLU A 726 26.39 28.82 -3.14
CA GLU A 726 25.44 28.02 -3.92
C GLU A 726 25.24 28.58 -5.32
N ASN A 727 24.97 29.87 -5.45
CA ASN A 727 24.81 30.53 -6.74
C ASN A 727 26.07 30.45 -7.60
N ALA A 728 27.26 30.64 -6.99
CA ALA A 728 28.53 30.55 -7.68
C ALA A 728 28.79 29.16 -8.25
N VAL A 729 28.59 28.12 -7.43
CA VAL A 729 28.82 26.74 -7.87
C VAL A 729 27.78 26.30 -8.90
N GLU A 730 26.51 26.70 -8.81
CA GLU A 730 25.52 26.39 -9.85
C GLU A 730 25.91 27.02 -11.20
N THR A 731 26.44 28.23 -11.21
CA THR A 731 26.97 28.86 -12.41
C THR A 731 28.16 28.07 -12.99
N ILE A 732 29.07 27.60 -12.16
CA ILE A 732 30.18 26.74 -12.59
C ILE A 732 29.65 25.41 -13.17
N LYS A 733 28.65 24.79 -12.53
CA LYS A 733 28.02 23.56 -13.02
C LYS A 733 27.37 23.76 -14.39
N GLU A 734 26.68 24.89 -14.61
CA GLU A 734 26.11 25.26 -15.93
C GLU A 734 27.20 25.39 -17.00
N ALA A 735 28.30 26.05 -16.67
CA ALA A 735 29.44 26.20 -17.59
C ALA A 735 30.04 24.83 -17.95
N VAL A 736 30.32 24.01 -16.97
CA VAL A 736 30.86 22.66 -17.16
C VAL A 736 29.88 21.76 -17.93
N ARG A 737 28.57 21.82 -17.64
CA ARG A 737 27.54 21.11 -18.41
C ARG A 737 27.51 21.57 -19.88
N GLY A 738 27.60 22.87 -20.13
CA GLY A 738 27.69 23.43 -21.49
C GLY A 738 28.87 22.83 -22.24
N ILE A 739 30.06 22.83 -21.63
CA ILE A 739 31.27 22.24 -22.21
C ILE A 739 31.06 20.72 -22.48
N ARG A 740 30.56 19.98 -21.53
CA ARG A 740 30.32 18.53 -21.66
C ARG A 740 29.31 18.23 -22.77
N ASN A 741 28.23 18.99 -22.89
CA ASN A 741 27.22 18.82 -23.93
C ASN A 741 27.81 19.03 -25.33
N VAL A 742 28.58 20.07 -25.53
CA VAL A 742 29.29 20.32 -26.79
C VAL A 742 30.23 19.16 -27.10
N ARG A 743 31.05 18.74 -26.16
CA ARG A 743 31.98 17.62 -26.33
C ARG A 743 31.27 16.32 -26.67
N THR A 744 30.15 16.06 -26.01
CA THR A 744 29.32 14.84 -26.27
C THR A 744 28.70 14.89 -27.67
N SER A 745 28.14 16.02 -28.09
CA SER A 745 27.57 16.18 -29.43
C SER A 745 28.59 15.96 -30.55
N MET A 746 29.87 16.22 -30.24
CA MET A 746 30.98 16.03 -31.15
C MET A 746 31.75 14.71 -30.96
N ASN A 747 31.28 13.83 -30.08
CA ASN A 747 31.94 12.55 -29.74
C ASN A 747 33.39 12.72 -29.26
N VAL A 748 33.71 13.80 -28.55
CA VAL A 748 35.06 14.05 -28.02
C VAL A 748 35.32 13.24 -26.76
N PRO A 749 36.30 12.35 -26.74
CA PRO A 749 36.59 11.54 -25.57
C PRO A 749 37.14 12.37 -24.42
N PRO A 750 36.89 11.97 -23.14
CA PRO A 750 37.38 12.67 -21.95
C PRO A 750 38.90 12.86 -21.93
N SER A 751 39.65 11.95 -22.50
CA SER A 751 41.13 12.00 -22.57
C SER A 751 41.66 13.13 -23.45
N LYS A 752 40.86 13.63 -24.40
CA LYS A 752 41.27 14.75 -25.30
C LYS A 752 40.90 16.05 -24.64
N LYS A 753 41.88 16.77 -24.11
CA LYS A 753 41.72 18.11 -23.52
C LYS A 753 41.73 19.18 -24.57
N ALA A 754 40.98 20.26 -24.34
CA ALA A 754 40.92 21.41 -25.24
C ALA A 754 40.96 22.72 -24.43
N LYS A 755 41.47 23.77 -25.05
CA LYS A 755 41.46 25.10 -24.47
C LYS A 755 40.04 25.65 -24.40
N VAL A 756 39.73 26.32 -23.30
CA VAL A 756 38.39 26.89 -23.05
C VAL A 756 38.52 28.36 -22.87
N TYR A 757 37.81 29.14 -23.67
CA TYR A 757 37.66 30.60 -23.53
C TYR A 757 36.29 30.89 -22.92
N VAL A 758 36.25 31.67 -21.86
CA VAL A 758 35.00 32.20 -21.28
C VAL A 758 34.94 33.67 -21.53
N VAL A 759 33.92 34.10 -22.27
CA VAL A 759 33.70 35.51 -22.63
C VAL A 759 32.50 36.04 -21.86
N SER A 760 32.71 37.09 -21.07
CA SER A 760 31.66 37.77 -20.32
C SER A 760 32.04 39.22 -20.02
N GLU A 761 31.07 40.13 -20.08
CA GLU A 761 31.21 41.50 -19.61
C GLU A 761 31.04 41.62 -18.08
N ASP A 762 30.51 40.56 -17.41
CA ASP A 762 30.27 40.54 -15.98
C ASP A 762 31.57 40.18 -15.22
N GLU A 763 32.19 41.16 -14.61
CA GLU A 763 33.46 41.02 -13.87
C GLU A 763 33.31 40.11 -12.63
N SER A 764 32.14 40.12 -11.98
CA SER A 764 31.83 39.23 -10.85
C SER A 764 31.83 37.77 -11.29
N LEU A 765 31.23 37.49 -12.45
CA LEU A 765 31.20 36.18 -13.04
C LEU A 765 32.60 35.69 -13.45
N LEU A 766 33.40 36.56 -14.08
CA LEU A 766 34.78 36.24 -14.41
C LEU A 766 35.62 35.97 -13.14
N GLY A 767 35.35 36.70 -12.04
CA GLY A 767 35.97 36.44 -10.74
C GLY A 767 35.65 35.06 -10.17
N ILE A 768 34.39 34.61 -10.30
CA ILE A 768 33.97 33.23 -9.89
C ILE A 768 34.76 32.20 -10.70
N PHE A 769 34.85 32.37 -12.02
CA PHE A 769 35.51 31.41 -12.91
C PHE A 769 37.04 31.42 -12.72
N GLU A 770 37.67 32.56 -12.39
CA GLU A 770 39.10 32.64 -12.08
C GLU A 770 39.49 31.75 -10.89
N HIS A 771 38.68 31.77 -9.83
CA HIS A 771 38.88 30.93 -8.67
C HIS A 771 38.48 29.44 -8.88
N SER A 772 37.87 29.13 -10.01
CA SER A 772 37.25 27.80 -10.32
C SER A 772 37.90 27.12 -11.52
N LYS A 773 39.02 27.66 -12.04
CA LYS A 773 39.73 27.07 -13.21
C LYS A 773 40.05 25.60 -13.06
N VAL A 774 40.32 25.15 -11.84
CA VAL A 774 40.57 23.74 -11.51
C VAL A 774 39.37 22.84 -11.87
N PHE A 775 38.15 23.33 -11.71
CA PHE A 775 36.94 22.58 -12.04
C PHE A 775 36.71 22.48 -13.56
N PHE A 776 37.06 23.50 -14.31
CA PHE A 776 37.06 23.42 -15.76
C PHE A 776 38.11 22.44 -16.28
N ALA A 777 39.27 22.38 -15.65
CA ALA A 777 40.35 21.47 -16.01
C ALA A 777 39.98 20.00 -15.72
N THR A 778 39.37 19.74 -14.58
CA THR A 778 39.03 18.35 -14.10
C THR A 778 37.70 17.88 -14.64
N LEU A 779 36.66 18.72 -14.60
CA LEU A 779 35.28 18.35 -14.92
C LEU A 779 34.88 18.73 -16.35
N GLY A 780 35.48 19.80 -16.89
CA GLY A 780 35.28 20.28 -18.26
C GLY A 780 36.32 19.76 -19.26
N TYR A 781 37.35 19.06 -18.77
CA TYR A 781 38.45 18.54 -19.55
C TYR A 781 39.21 19.67 -20.32
N ALA A 782 39.32 20.83 -19.65
CA ALA A 782 40.08 21.96 -20.21
C ALA A 782 41.60 21.75 -20.07
N SER A 783 42.33 22.05 -21.13
CA SER A 783 43.79 22.09 -21.08
C SER A 783 44.27 23.42 -20.49
N GLU A 784 43.57 24.50 -20.81
CA GLU A 784 43.81 25.88 -20.33
C GLU A 784 42.46 26.61 -20.30
N VAL A 785 42.32 27.56 -19.37
CA VAL A 785 41.10 28.39 -19.25
C VAL A 785 41.45 29.84 -19.38
N CYS A 786 40.97 30.51 -20.43
CA CYS A 786 41.15 31.94 -20.72
C CYS A 786 39.84 32.67 -20.42
N LEU A 787 39.92 33.68 -19.53
CA LEU A 787 38.80 34.54 -19.17
C LEU A 787 38.97 35.88 -19.82
N GLN A 788 38.01 36.41 -20.57
CA GLN A 788 38.12 37.65 -21.32
C GLN A 788 36.76 38.32 -21.50
N LYS A 789 36.80 39.65 -21.83
CA LYS A 789 35.57 40.45 -21.96
C LYS A 789 34.96 40.36 -23.37
N ASP A 790 35.74 40.03 -24.37
CA ASP A 790 35.33 39.98 -25.77
C ASP A 790 35.89 38.73 -26.48
N LYS A 791 35.63 38.61 -27.78
CA LYS A 791 36.06 37.46 -28.60
C LYS A 791 37.47 37.60 -29.18
N THR A 792 38.25 38.54 -28.74
CA THR A 792 39.61 38.77 -29.28
C THR A 792 40.48 37.52 -29.15
N GLY A 793 41.05 37.06 -30.26
CA GLY A 793 41.94 35.90 -30.31
C GLY A 793 41.21 34.54 -30.34
N ILE A 794 39.88 34.51 -30.44
CA ILE A 794 39.09 33.28 -30.62
C ILE A 794 38.82 33.09 -32.11
N ALA A 795 39.13 31.93 -32.63
CA ALA A 795 38.91 31.60 -34.06
C ALA A 795 37.40 31.52 -34.37
N ASP A 796 37.03 31.90 -35.61
CA ASP A 796 35.64 31.96 -36.05
C ASP A 796 34.97 30.59 -36.09
N ASP A 797 35.74 29.52 -36.21
CA ASP A 797 35.30 28.13 -36.21
C ASP A 797 35.16 27.50 -34.80
N ALA A 798 35.46 28.27 -33.74
CA ALA A 798 35.36 27.79 -32.37
C ALA A 798 33.92 27.43 -32.04
N VAL A 799 33.77 26.25 -31.43
CA VAL A 799 32.46 25.76 -31.01
C VAL A 799 32.08 26.43 -29.70
N SER A 800 30.81 26.84 -29.59
CA SER A 800 30.35 27.62 -28.45
C SER A 800 29.27 26.90 -27.63
N ALA A 801 29.27 27.13 -26.32
CA ALA A 801 28.19 26.91 -25.41
C ALA A 801 27.79 28.26 -24.79
N VAL A 802 26.49 28.54 -24.73
CA VAL A 802 25.97 29.77 -24.15
C VAL A 802 25.38 29.46 -22.78
N ILE A 803 25.76 30.20 -21.77
CA ILE A 803 25.22 30.18 -20.41
C ILE A 803 24.72 31.60 -20.05
N PRO A 804 23.93 31.77 -18.97
CA PRO A 804 23.52 33.07 -18.53
C PRO A 804 24.73 34.03 -18.34
N LYS A 805 24.71 35.16 -18.99
CA LYS A 805 25.73 36.23 -18.96
C LYS A 805 27.14 35.87 -19.48
N ALA A 806 27.35 34.70 -20.08
CA ALA A 806 28.63 34.31 -20.65
C ALA A 806 28.49 33.39 -21.87
N ALA A 807 29.50 33.41 -22.71
CA ALA A 807 29.64 32.45 -23.79
C ALA A 807 30.99 31.74 -23.63
N ILE A 808 30.97 30.44 -23.83
CA ILE A 808 32.14 29.55 -23.69
C ILE A 808 32.53 29.10 -25.10
N TYR A 809 33.79 29.21 -25.45
CA TYR A 809 34.31 28.79 -26.75
C TYR A 809 35.43 27.80 -26.60
N MET A 810 35.45 26.82 -27.49
CA MET A 810 36.49 25.80 -27.58
C MET A 810 36.98 25.71 -29.04
N PRO A 811 38.31 25.78 -29.31
CA PRO A 811 38.84 25.69 -30.66
C PRO A 811 38.43 24.33 -31.29
N PHE A 812 37.85 24.37 -32.48
CA PHE A 812 37.38 23.18 -33.19
C PHE A 812 38.52 22.18 -33.42
N ALA A 813 39.70 22.65 -33.85
CA ALA A 813 40.87 21.84 -34.13
C ALA A 813 41.39 21.04 -32.91
N GLU A 814 41.13 21.54 -31.70
CA GLU A 814 41.52 20.84 -30.44
C GLU A 814 40.49 19.81 -30.01
N LEU A 815 39.22 19.96 -30.44
CA LEU A 815 38.17 18.99 -30.11
C LEU A 815 38.17 17.80 -31.03
N VAL A 816 38.44 17.97 -32.33
CA VAL A 816 38.33 16.94 -33.37
C VAL A 816 39.72 16.67 -33.95
N ASP A 817 40.04 15.42 -34.20
CA ASP A 817 41.15 15.03 -35.05
C ASP A 817 40.62 15.10 -36.49
N ILE A 818 40.93 16.20 -37.14
CA ILE A 818 40.36 16.54 -38.47
C ILE A 818 40.57 15.41 -39.48
N ASP A 819 41.74 14.80 -39.49
CA ASP A 819 42.03 13.70 -40.43
C ASP A 819 41.18 12.46 -40.15
N LYS A 820 41.05 12.10 -38.86
CA LYS A 820 40.20 10.97 -38.46
C LYS A 820 38.72 11.25 -38.67
N GLU A 821 38.27 12.46 -38.47
CA GLU A 821 36.88 12.84 -38.68
C GLU A 821 36.54 12.87 -40.17
N ILE A 822 37.44 13.34 -40.99
CA ILE A 822 37.33 13.23 -42.47
C ILE A 822 37.23 11.78 -42.88
N GLU A 823 38.11 10.90 -42.37
CA GLU A 823 38.07 9.47 -42.67
C GLU A 823 36.74 8.82 -42.19
N ARG A 824 36.26 9.20 -41.01
CA ARG A 824 34.99 8.71 -40.47
C ARG A 824 33.80 9.15 -41.33
N LEU A 825 33.76 10.41 -41.70
CA LEU A 825 32.73 10.98 -42.56
C LEU A 825 32.75 10.40 -43.97
N GLN A 826 33.92 10.12 -44.52
CA GLN A 826 34.09 9.43 -45.82
C GLN A 826 33.54 7.99 -45.74
N LYS A 827 33.84 7.27 -44.69
CA LYS A 827 33.27 5.93 -44.45
C LYS A 827 31.73 5.96 -44.30
N GLU A 828 31.22 6.99 -43.63
CA GLU A 828 29.78 7.21 -43.47
C GLU A 828 29.11 7.60 -44.78
N GLU A 829 29.76 8.40 -45.61
CA GLU A 829 29.32 8.77 -46.96
C GLU A 829 29.25 7.51 -47.85
N GLU A 830 30.28 6.65 -47.81
CA GLU A 830 30.25 5.35 -48.52
C GLU A 830 29.10 4.46 -48.02
N ARG A 831 28.88 4.38 -46.71
CA ARG A 831 27.81 3.60 -46.15
C ARG A 831 26.43 4.10 -46.62
N LEU A 832 26.21 5.44 -46.49
CA LEU A 832 24.97 6.05 -46.91
C LEU A 832 24.75 5.95 -48.43
N THR A 833 25.80 6.02 -49.23
CA THR A 833 25.74 5.81 -50.69
C THR A 833 25.22 4.42 -50.99
N LYS A 834 25.71 3.38 -50.31
CA LYS A 834 25.25 1.99 -50.47
C LYS A 834 23.79 1.82 -50.03
N GLU A 835 23.43 2.41 -48.92
CA GLU A 835 22.04 2.35 -48.40
C GLU A 835 21.06 3.11 -49.30
N LEU A 836 21.40 4.29 -49.78
CA LEU A 836 20.60 5.04 -50.75
C LEU A 836 20.42 4.29 -52.07
N ALA A 837 21.51 3.68 -52.59
CA ALA A 837 21.44 2.82 -53.79
C ALA A 837 20.52 1.61 -53.56
N ARG A 838 20.59 0.99 -52.40
CA ARG A 838 19.73 -0.15 -52.04
C ARG A 838 18.25 0.27 -51.97
N VAL A 839 17.94 1.35 -51.24
CA VAL A 839 16.55 1.80 -51.08
C VAL A 839 15.98 2.32 -52.40
N ASN A 840 16.75 3.08 -53.18
CA ASN A 840 16.35 3.53 -54.53
C ASN A 840 16.13 2.34 -55.46
N GLY A 841 17.01 1.29 -55.42
CA GLY A 841 16.84 0.08 -56.19
C GLY A 841 15.57 -0.70 -55.80
N MET A 842 15.21 -0.74 -54.51
CA MET A 842 13.97 -1.33 -54.05
C MET A 842 12.74 -0.54 -54.52
N LEU A 843 12.75 0.76 -54.34
CA LEU A 843 11.64 1.65 -54.72
C LEU A 843 11.51 1.80 -56.26
N GLY A 844 12.60 1.63 -57.02
CA GLY A 844 12.60 1.59 -58.50
C GLY A 844 12.22 0.23 -59.12
N ASN A 845 12.07 -0.80 -58.32
CA ASN A 845 11.67 -2.12 -58.81
C ASN A 845 10.14 -2.23 -58.88
N GLU A 846 9.59 -2.19 -60.10
CA GLU A 846 8.13 -2.27 -60.33
C GLU A 846 7.52 -3.54 -59.71
N LYS A 847 8.21 -4.66 -59.65
CA LYS A 847 7.73 -5.91 -59.05
C LYS A 847 7.63 -5.80 -57.50
N PHE A 848 8.49 -5.01 -56.88
CA PHE A 848 8.44 -4.75 -55.47
C PHE A 848 7.31 -3.78 -55.13
N VAL A 849 7.24 -2.63 -55.82
CA VAL A 849 6.22 -1.59 -55.57
C VAL A 849 4.80 -2.10 -55.83
N SER A 850 4.61 -2.99 -56.79
CA SER A 850 3.30 -3.55 -57.13
C SER A 850 2.83 -4.68 -56.19
N ARG A 851 3.74 -5.33 -55.39
CA ARG A 851 3.42 -6.51 -54.60
C ARG A 851 3.64 -6.34 -53.10
N ALA A 852 4.41 -5.33 -52.67
CA ALA A 852 4.69 -5.09 -51.25
C ALA A 852 3.51 -4.36 -50.56
N PRO A 853 3.24 -4.65 -49.29
CA PRO A 853 2.26 -3.89 -48.52
C PRO A 853 2.57 -2.39 -48.50
N GLU A 854 1.52 -1.55 -48.54
CA GLU A 854 1.69 -0.08 -48.51
C GLU A 854 2.54 0.41 -47.34
N ALA A 855 2.38 -0.20 -46.17
CA ALA A 855 3.20 0.09 -44.97
C ALA A 855 4.69 -0.11 -45.21
N LYS A 856 5.09 -1.15 -45.97
CA LYS A 856 6.48 -1.42 -46.29
C LYS A 856 7.05 -0.42 -47.29
N ILE A 857 6.27 -0.02 -48.27
CA ILE A 857 6.64 1.05 -49.23
C ILE A 857 6.83 2.37 -48.52
N ALA A 858 5.93 2.70 -47.58
CA ALA A 858 6.03 3.91 -46.76
C ALA A 858 7.30 3.89 -45.87
N GLU A 859 7.62 2.74 -45.27
CA GLU A 859 8.84 2.56 -44.48
C GLU A 859 10.11 2.81 -45.30
N GLU A 860 10.19 2.23 -46.52
CA GLU A 860 11.35 2.43 -47.38
C GLU A 860 11.44 3.87 -47.94
N LYS A 861 10.32 4.57 -48.19
CA LYS A 861 10.31 6.01 -48.54
C LYS A 861 10.81 6.87 -47.36
N ALA A 862 10.39 6.57 -46.15
CA ALA A 862 10.87 7.28 -44.94
C ALA A 862 12.39 7.05 -44.71
N LYS A 863 12.88 5.86 -44.98
CA LYS A 863 14.36 5.54 -45.01
C LYS A 863 15.08 6.34 -46.07
N LEU A 864 14.54 6.46 -47.30
CA LEU A 864 15.12 7.24 -48.37
C LEU A 864 15.28 8.73 -47.93
N GLU A 865 14.23 9.30 -47.44
CA GLU A 865 14.25 10.69 -46.93
C GLU A 865 15.28 10.91 -45.81
N LYS A 866 15.27 10.00 -44.82
CA LYS A 866 16.23 10.01 -43.71
C LYS A 866 17.67 9.90 -44.19
N TYR A 867 17.98 8.95 -45.07
CA TYR A 867 19.34 8.75 -45.59
C TYR A 867 19.79 9.87 -46.49
N THR A 868 18.88 10.53 -47.22
CA THR A 868 19.18 11.71 -48.02
C THR A 868 19.57 12.86 -47.14
N GLN A 869 18.80 13.17 -46.10
CA GLN A 869 19.10 14.22 -45.11
C GLN A 869 20.45 13.96 -44.42
N MET A 870 20.71 12.70 -44.02
CA MET A 870 22.01 12.34 -43.42
C MET A 870 23.17 12.52 -44.42
N MET A 871 22.99 12.17 -45.69
CA MET A 871 23.99 12.33 -46.73
C MET A 871 24.32 13.81 -46.95
N ASP A 872 23.31 14.66 -47.01
CA ASP A 872 23.50 16.10 -47.18
C ASP A 872 24.27 16.70 -46.00
N GLN A 873 23.96 16.31 -44.78
CA GLN A 873 24.69 16.71 -43.57
C GLN A 873 26.16 16.22 -43.60
N VAL A 874 26.41 15.00 -44.02
CA VAL A 874 27.78 14.46 -44.12
C VAL A 874 28.57 15.22 -45.16
N LYS A 875 28.00 15.47 -46.34
CA LYS A 875 28.66 16.26 -47.42
C LYS A 875 28.95 17.71 -47.02
N GLU A 876 27.97 18.36 -46.38
CA GLU A 876 28.18 19.72 -45.88
C GLU A 876 29.33 19.77 -44.86
N ARG A 877 29.36 18.76 -43.95
CA ARG A 877 30.42 18.69 -42.96
C ARG A 877 31.79 18.40 -43.55
N LEU A 878 31.86 17.49 -44.51
CA LEU A 878 33.11 17.23 -45.26
C LEU A 878 33.62 18.49 -45.99
N ALA A 879 32.71 19.27 -46.59
CA ALA A 879 33.08 20.51 -47.28
C ALA A 879 33.59 21.60 -46.30
N GLN A 880 33.05 21.62 -45.07
CA GLN A 880 33.52 22.50 -44.00
C GLN A 880 34.91 22.13 -43.49
N LEU A 881 35.20 20.82 -43.36
CA LEU A 881 36.48 20.31 -42.85
C LEU A 881 37.61 20.30 -43.92
N SER A 882 37.28 20.39 -45.20
CA SER A 882 38.25 20.41 -46.30
C SER A 882 38.68 21.83 -46.68
N LYS A 883 38.13 22.81 -46.08
CA LYS A 883 38.59 24.24 -46.22
C LYS A 883 39.63 24.56 -45.16
#